data_21219afb40e6bf1e60fd7ba2ce73a8aa
#
_entry.id   21219afb40e6bf1e60fd7ba2ce73a8aa
#
_cell.length_a   1.000
_cell.length_b   1.000
_cell.length_c   1.000
_cell.angle_alpha   90.00
_cell.angle_beta   90.00
_cell.angle_gamma   90.00
#
_symmetry.space_group_name_H-M   'P 1'
#
loop_
_entity.id
_entity.type
_entity.pdbx_description
1 polymer ?
#
loop_
_entity_poly.entity_id
_entity_poly.type
_entity_poly.pdbx_seq_one_letter_code
_entity_poly.pdbx_strand_id
1 'polypeptide(L)'
;MIVKIFKLIAAAIILLAIGMLITAIAMSFPAEAAPPLPPPLASQLPTGSALMGGQVSVRQAGQIMSINQTTPQAALSWNSFNVGSAATVNITQPSSSSILLNQVLSNNPTQIFGHINANGQVFLTNPSGIYFSPSASVIAGGLVATTNTLSASDFMAAVTTFTSQGMSAKLVNDGSLQSGLGGYIALLAPTVRNNGVIIARMGTVVLAAGNQYILQFSGNYLNSISVTPATIATLVTNGNAVYAPGGLIILSAQGVHQIQSGIVGNSGLLDATGMISNGGVIRLTASQAINAGGSIRADAATNSNASGGTVSIIADLNNPTSQTNVTGDISAQAGSMGGNGGNVETSGRVLNIAASATVNTTAPTGLTGIWTLDPTDFIIDSAANGGDVTANTLDLNLTTSNVVISSANGKSGTLGNIQVNQGINWLAATTLTLNAVNNIVVSQPITENAVGSKLILNAGNDININAPISSYAVSTAINLNAGNNVNINSPITINGVSAGLTISAKQNIITTALISSVAAATSQITLNAQNNAVIGGGVNIAGVSAQFNVNSGQDTQINSSLSGLGATTSINVISGRDITTSGASVITTTGAGTNVYLIAGRNLTVGAAVSTVGATSPVELYSGMAGIAPGLAAGTVILNAAVTGTSVSILFNPDGYANTVADIAGYPVGSNAKALIYLVGTNKVYNGTTTAGPLLMMGNPALGGLVTLLSGTSAFVSANAGTGIALNYSGYSLGGINSSRFSLVSNQGLTTADITPAPLAFTTQGVNKIYDGTTTATVSFNDAPFAGDVVALSAGTSNFISPNVGAGITVNVAGITVSGPSAGNYKVASTALTSGNITQAPLTVKASNLSKSYGQIALPTQFTQAGLVNSETIGGVVMLSAGSIAGAGVNLSPYAVVPSNATGGTFQASNYNITYINGSLYVLPVALLITVADVWKPLGTSLTPTAFSLDGLVNGDTIAELSLSSPGGAASATIAGNPYVITASPVSGGSFNASNYTVKYVNGVLTVRPL
;
A
#
# COMPACT_ATOMS: atom_id res chain seq x y z
N MET A 1 -48.44 23.91 -14.27
CA MET A 1 -48.52 24.58 -12.96
C MET A 1 -48.73 23.55 -11.82
N ILE A 2 -49.63 22.62 -11.93
CA ILE A 2 -49.97 21.60 -10.90
C ILE A 2 -48.78 20.66 -10.60
N VAL A 3 -48.00 20.22 -11.58
CA VAL A 3 -46.83 19.34 -11.39
C VAL A 3 -45.67 20.04 -10.68
N LYS A 4 -45.49 21.37 -10.82
CA LYS A 4 -44.50 22.14 -10.06
C LYS A 4 -44.90 22.31 -8.60
N ILE A 5 -46.19 22.42 -8.28
CA ILE A 5 -46.67 22.53 -6.91
C ILE A 5 -46.53 21.20 -6.17
N PHE A 6 -46.81 20.06 -6.83
CA PHE A 6 -46.58 18.74 -6.23
C PHE A 6 -45.11 18.45 -5.93
N LYS A 7 -44.18 18.89 -6.81
CA LYS A 7 -42.73 18.76 -6.55
C LYS A 7 -42.23 19.67 -5.40
N LEU A 8 -42.79 20.87 -5.25
CA LEU A 8 -42.48 21.76 -4.13
C LEU A 8 -43.01 21.23 -2.80
N ILE A 9 -44.21 20.66 -2.80
CA ILE A 9 -44.80 20.06 -1.59
C ILE A 9 -44.06 18.78 -1.18
N ALA A 10 -43.68 17.95 -2.13
CA ALA A 10 -42.86 16.76 -1.86
C ALA A 10 -41.47 17.13 -1.33
N ALA A 11 -40.84 18.16 -1.89
CA ALA A 11 -39.54 18.67 -1.39
C ALA A 11 -39.64 19.29 0.01
N ALA A 12 -40.72 20.03 0.29
CA ALA A 12 -40.96 20.60 1.61
C ALA A 12 -41.27 19.53 2.68
N ILE A 13 -41.98 18.46 2.34
CA ILE A 13 -42.24 17.32 3.23
C ILE A 13 -40.94 16.53 3.49
N ILE A 14 -40.08 16.35 2.49
CA ILE A 14 -38.78 15.69 2.61
C ILE A 14 -37.83 16.56 3.47
N LEU A 15 -37.80 17.89 3.28
CA LEU A 15 -37.01 18.80 4.11
C LEU A 15 -37.52 18.84 5.56
N LEU A 16 -38.83 18.78 5.79
CA LEU A 16 -39.41 18.71 7.15
C LEU A 16 -39.10 17.35 7.80
N ALA A 17 -39.13 16.25 7.04
CA ALA A 17 -38.76 14.93 7.52
C ALA A 17 -37.25 14.81 7.80
N ILE A 18 -36.39 15.42 6.98
CA ILE A 18 -34.94 15.49 7.21
C ILE A 18 -34.61 16.40 8.39
N GLY A 19 -35.30 17.55 8.51
CA GLY A 19 -35.14 18.43 9.66
C GLY A 19 -35.62 17.80 10.98
N MET A 20 -36.70 17.03 10.97
CA MET A 20 -37.15 16.25 12.13
C MET A 20 -36.24 15.05 12.41
N LEU A 21 -35.61 14.44 11.38
CA LEU A 21 -34.64 13.36 11.55
C LEU A 21 -33.33 13.89 12.12
N ILE A 22 -32.86 15.07 11.70
CA ILE A 22 -31.66 15.71 12.24
C ILE A 22 -31.89 16.18 13.70
N THR A 23 -33.06 16.70 14.03
CA THR A 23 -33.41 17.02 15.44
C THR A 23 -33.69 15.76 16.26
N ALA A 24 -34.23 14.69 15.69
CA ALA A 24 -34.40 13.41 16.36
C ALA A 24 -33.07 12.67 16.57
N ILE A 25 -32.10 12.77 15.64
CA ILE A 25 -30.75 12.23 15.82
C ILE A 25 -29.97 13.08 16.84
N ALA A 26 -30.20 14.39 16.93
CA ALA A 26 -29.61 15.21 17.99
C ALA A 26 -30.27 14.99 19.38
N MET A 27 -31.50 14.44 19.43
CA MET A 27 -32.22 14.16 20.68
C MET A 27 -32.30 12.67 21.04
N SER A 28 -31.84 11.75 20.22
CA SER A 28 -31.99 10.29 20.47
C SER A 28 -30.70 9.58 20.89
N PHE A 29 -29.79 10.26 21.57
CA PHE A 29 -28.92 9.55 22.49
C PHE A 29 -29.59 9.65 23.88
N PRO A 30 -30.22 8.59 24.38
CA PRO A 30 -30.56 8.57 25.78
C PRO A 30 -29.23 8.59 26.52
N ALA A 31 -28.91 9.71 27.13
CA ALA A 31 -27.96 9.76 28.22
C ALA A 31 -28.58 9.00 29.40
N GLU A 32 -28.81 7.74 29.26
CA GLU A 32 -28.94 6.85 30.40
C GLU A 32 -27.52 6.54 30.87
N ALA A 33 -26.92 7.55 31.51
CA ALA A 33 -25.82 7.29 32.38
C ALA A 33 -26.39 6.39 33.51
N ALA A 34 -25.99 5.10 33.48
CA ALA A 34 -26.01 4.35 34.73
C ALA A 34 -25.38 5.25 35.79
N PRO A 35 -25.94 5.33 36.99
CA PRO A 35 -25.45 6.22 38.04
C PRO A 35 -23.92 5.99 38.14
N PRO A 36 -23.12 7.08 38.14
CA PRO A 36 -21.66 6.94 38.14
C PRO A 36 -21.32 6.09 39.35
N LEU A 37 -20.55 5.02 39.14
CA LEU A 37 -20.00 4.24 40.22
C LEU A 37 -19.32 5.22 41.21
N PRO A 38 -19.52 5.05 42.52
CA PRO A 38 -18.88 5.92 43.46
C PRO A 38 -17.36 5.95 43.24
N PRO A 39 -16.70 7.09 43.31
CA PRO A 39 -15.27 7.18 43.13
C PRO A 39 -14.55 6.28 44.13
N PRO A 40 -13.41 5.70 43.79
CA PRO A 40 -12.63 4.90 44.73
C PRO A 40 -12.20 5.74 45.92
N LEU A 41 -11.99 5.10 47.09
CA LEU A 41 -11.42 5.80 48.25
C LEU A 41 -10.11 6.49 47.84
N ALA A 42 -9.83 7.67 48.36
CA ALA A 42 -8.64 8.45 47.98
C ALA A 42 -7.33 7.65 48.12
N SER A 43 -7.23 6.75 49.08
CA SER A 43 -6.07 5.88 49.30
C SER A 43 -6.17 4.50 48.65
N GLN A 44 -7.22 4.23 47.87
CA GLN A 44 -7.44 2.91 47.30
C GLN A 44 -6.34 2.53 46.30
N LEU A 45 -5.81 1.32 46.46
CA LEU A 45 -4.84 0.72 45.54
C LEU A 45 -5.40 -0.55 44.89
N PRO A 46 -4.83 -1.02 43.76
CA PRO A 46 -5.16 -2.30 43.15
C PRO A 46 -5.12 -3.47 44.14
N THR A 47 -6.03 -4.43 44.04
CA THR A 47 -6.19 -5.54 44.98
C THR A 47 -6.18 -6.90 44.26
N GLY A 48 -5.74 -7.96 45.05
CA GLY A 48 -5.84 -9.34 44.59
C GLY A 48 -4.94 -9.67 43.41
N SER A 49 -3.68 -9.23 43.44
CA SER A 49 -2.72 -9.56 42.40
C SER A 49 -2.34 -11.04 42.41
N ALA A 50 -2.32 -11.68 41.24
CA ALA A 50 -1.75 -13.01 41.06
C ALA A 50 -0.84 -13.02 39.81
N LEU A 51 0.33 -13.66 39.94
CA LEU A 51 1.30 -13.79 38.86
C LEU A 51 0.81 -14.83 37.87
N MET A 52 0.69 -14.44 36.59
CA MET A 52 0.28 -15.29 35.46
C MET A 52 1.44 -15.64 34.54
N GLY A 53 2.51 -14.87 34.52
CA GLY A 53 3.69 -15.14 33.72
C GLY A 53 4.82 -14.14 34.00
N GLY A 54 6.08 -14.52 33.74
CA GLY A 54 7.24 -13.70 34.03
C GLY A 54 7.60 -13.68 35.52
N GLN A 55 8.29 -12.62 35.98
CA GLN A 55 8.67 -12.43 37.39
C GLN A 55 8.35 -11.00 37.82
N VAL A 56 7.50 -10.88 38.81
CA VAL A 56 7.04 -9.60 39.38
C VAL A 56 6.88 -9.71 40.87
N SER A 57 7.31 -8.69 41.59
CA SER A 57 6.99 -8.52 43.00
C SER A 57 6.08 -7.30 43.21
N VAL A 58 5.05 -7.42 44.01
CA VAL A 58 4.12 -6.36 44.36
C VAL A 58 4.25 -6.05 45.85
N ARG A 59 4.47 -4.79 46.18
CA ARG A 59 4.57 -4.31 47.58
C ARG A 59 3.69 -3.08 47.75
N GLN A 60 3.05 -2.98 48.88
CA GLN A 60 2.23 -1.83 49.26
C GLN A 60 2.79 -1.18 50.53
N ALA A 61 2.92 0.14 50.50
CA ALA A 61 3.29 0.95 51.63
C ALA A 61 2.41 2.21 51.67
N GLY A 62 1.45 2.23 52.61
CA GLY A 62 0.45 3.32 52.64
C GLY A 62 -0.36 3.45 51.36
N GLN A 63 -0.25 4.61 50.76
CA GLN A 63 -0.96 4.95 49.47
C GLN A 63 -0.10 4.66 48.23
N ILE A 64 1.02 3.99 48.37
CA ILE A 64 1.95 3.68 47.29
C ILE A 64 2.00 2.18 47.11
N MET A 65 1.76 1.74 45.87
CA MET A 65 2.00 0.39 45.40
C MET A 65 3.25 0.40 44.51
N SER A 66 4.21 -0.47 44.83
CA SER A 66 5.41 -0.68 44.03
C SER A 66 5.35 -2.05 43.38
N ILE A 67 5.33 -2.08 42.06
CA ILE A 67 5.36 -3.28 41.21
C ILE A 67 6.74 -3.35 40.57
N ASN A 68 7.53 -4.35 40.95
CA ASN A 68 8.88 -4.52 40.42
C ASN A 68 8.94 -5.76 39.52
N GLN A 69 9.04 -5.54 38.22
CA GLN A 69 9.18 -6.56 37.19
C GLN A 69 10.65 -6.80 36.92
N THR A 70 11.09 -8.06 36.83
CA THR A 70 12.49 -8.43 36.58
C THR A 70 12.69 -9.16 35.26
N THR A 71 11.61 -9.59 34.57
CA THR A 71 11.65 -10.18 33.24
C THR A 71 11.19 -9.17 32.16
N PRO A 72 11.64 -9.29 30.90
CA PRO A 72 11.21 -8.37 29.82
C PRO A 72 9.69 -8.34 29.61
N GLN A 73 9.01 -9.49 29.79
CA GLN A 73 7.56 -9.61 29.76
C GLN A 73 7.07 -10.22 31.07
N ALA A 74 5.94 -9.71 31.57
CA ALA A 74 5.26 -10.30 32.71
C ALA A 74 3.76 -10.01 32.65
N ALA A 75 2.96 -10.89 33.26
CA ALA A 75 1.52 -10.76 33.34
C ALA A 75 1.03 -10.94 34.76
N LEU A 76 0.18 -10.02 35.21
CA LEU A 76 -0.53 -10.05 36.48
C LEU A 76 -2.04 -10.06 36.22
N SER A 77 -2.78 -10.87 36.98
CA SER A 77 -4.22 -10.70 37.14
C SER A 77 -4.53 -9.93 38.41
N TRP A 78 -5.67 -9.24 38.41
CA TRP A 78 -6.13 -8.40 39.51
C TRP A 78 -7.60 -8.62 39.78
N ASN A 79 -7.99 -8.64 41.04
CA ASN A 79 -9.41 -8.58 41.43
C ASN A 79 -9.97 -7.19 41.18
N SER A 80 -9.19 -6.14 41.40
CA SER A 80 -9.52 -4.77 41.02
C SER A 80 -8.24 -3.97 40.71
N PHE A 81 -8.30 -3.06 39.73
CA PHE A 81 -7.19 -2.16 39.46
C PHE A 81 -7.65 -0.70 39.59
N ASN A 82 -8.23 -0.37 40.77
CA ASN A 82 -8.63 1.01 41.07
C ASN A 82 -7.50 1.75 41.75
N VAL A 83 -7.30 3.02 41.41
CA VAL A 83 -6.28 3.91 41.99
C VAL A 83 -6.96 5.18 42.49
N GLY A 84 -7.05 5.36 43.79
CA GLY A 84 -7.67 6.52 44.42
C GLY A 84 -6.87 7.81 44.16
N SER A 85 -7.49 8.97 44.38
CA SER A 85 -6.92 10.28 44.01
C SER A 85 -5.62 10.64 44.75
N ALA A 86 -5.37 10.07 45.93
CA ALA A 86 -4.13 10.21 46.69
C ALA A 86 -3.19 9.00 46.56
N ALA A 87 -3.58 7.99 45.78
CA ALA A 87 -2.80 6.76 45.60
C ALA A 87 -1.88 6.81 44.37
N THR A 88 -0.76 6.13 44.48
CA THR A 88 0.24 6.03 43.40
C THR A 88 0.65 4.57 43.20
N VAL A 89 0.64 4.14 41.92
CA VAL A 89 1.21 2.85 41.49
C VAL A 89 2.49 3.13 40.73
N ASN A 90 3.62 2.69 41.25
CA ASN A 90 4.93 2.77 40.60
C ASN A 90 5.33 1.40 40.06
N ILE A 91 5.58 1.32 38.76
CA ILE A 91 5.97 0.10 38.06
C ILE A 91 7.41 0.27 37.56
N THR A 92 8.31 -0.52 38.18
CA THR A 92 9.71 -0.55 37.77
C THR A 92 9.94 -1.79 36.90
N GLN A 93 10.46 -1.57 35.72
CA GLN A 93 10.66 -2.60 34.69
C GLN A 93 12.12 -2.63 34.25
N PRO A 94 12.65 -3.75 33.73
CA PRO A 94 14.07 -3.87 33.31
C PRO A 94 14.50 -2.83 32.29
N SER A 95 13.58 -2.42 31.40
CA SER A 95 13.86 -1.45 30.33
C SER A 95 12.57 -0.73 29.86
N SER A 96 12.71 0.30 29.06
CA SER A 96 11.58 0.99 28.40
C SER A 96 10.81 0.09 27.41
N SER A 97 11.44 -1.00 26.95
CA SER A 97 10.80 -1.99 26.07
C SER A 97 10.12 -3.13 26.83
N SER A 98 10.33 -3.23 28.13
CA SER A 98 9.68 -4.26 28.93
C SER A 98 8.18 -4.00 29.04
N ILE A 99 7.37 -5.05 28.98
CA ILE A 99 5.91 -4.95 28.96
C ILE A 99 5.31 -5.66 30.15
N LEU A 100 4.38 -5.00 30.85
CA LEU A 100 3.58 -5.58 31.92
C LEU A 100 2.11 -5.61 31.52
N LEU A 101 1.54 -6.81 31.39
CA LEU A 101 0.09 -7.00 31.25
C LEU A 101 -0.56 -7.00 32.63
N ASN A 102 -1.54 -6.11 32.82
CA ASN A 102 -2.43 -6.06 33.98
C ASN A 102 -3.83 -6.45 33.55
N GLN A 103 -4.23 -7.67 33.82
CA GLN A 103 -5.54 -8.20 33.47
C GLN A 103 -6.49 -8.12 34.67
N VAL A 104 -7.54 -7.32 34.56
CA VAL A 104 -8.52 -7.15 35.62
C VAL A 104 -9.68 -8.13 35.39
N LEU A 105 -9.96 -8.94 36.42
CA LEU A 105 -10.97 -10.02 36.39
C LEU A 105 -12.31 -9.59 37.02
N SER A 106 -12.40 -8.34 37.49
CA SER A 106 -13.60 -7.79 38.13
C SER A 106 -14.72 -7.55 37.12
N ASN A 107 -15.95 -7.73 37.54
CA ASN A 107 -17.16 -7.29 36.81
C ASN A 107 -17.44 -5.78 36.96
N ASN A 108 -16.58 -5.04 37.68
CA ASN A 108 -16.66 -3.59 37.80
C ASN A 108 -15.61 -2.91 36.94
N PRO A 109 -15.91 -1.72 36.38
CA PRO A 109 -14.92 -0.93 35.64
C PRO A 109 -13.70 -0.58 36.51
N THR A 110 -12.56 -0.50 35.89
CA THR A 110 -11.35 0.10 36.47
C THR A 110 -11.51 1.62 36.54
N GLN A 111 -11.25 2.19 37.71
CA GLN A 111 -11.32 3.62 37.99
C GLN A 111 -9.95 4.14 38.45
N ILE A 112 -9.35 5.01 37.64
CA ILE A 112 -8.06 5.64 37.94
C ILE A 112 -8.31 7.10 38.26
N PHE A 113 -8.05 7.50 39.52
CA PHE A 113 -8.15 8.87 40.00
C PHE A 113 -6.79 9.40 40.47
N GLY A 114 -5.82 8.52 40.70
CA GLY A 114 -4.47 8.83 41.18
C GLY A 114 -3.42 8.66 40.07
N HIS A 115 -2.23 8.25 40.46
CA HIS A 115 -1.07 8.24 39.61
C HIS A 115 -0.62 6.81 39.28
N ILE A 116 -0.25 6.61 37.99
CA ILE A 116 0.46 5.41 37.52
C ILE A 116 1.74 5.85 36.83
N ASN A 117 2.89 5.42 37.34
CA ASN A 117 4.21 5.73 36.80
C ASN A 117 4.91 4.43 36.41
N ALA A 118 5.35 4.32 35.15
CA ALA A 118 6.09 3.17 34.67
C ALA A 118 7.25 3.63 33.76
N ASN A 119 8.41 3.01 33.89
CA ASN A 119 9.53 3.26 32.99
C ASN A 119 9.47 2.43 31.71
N GLY A 120 8.63 1.39 31.65
CA GLY A 120 8.37 0.54 30.49
C GLY A 120 6.91 0.63 30.02
N GLN A 121 6.45 -0.40 29.35
CA GLN A 121 5.13 -0.45 28.70
C GLN A 121 4.11 -1.11 29.62
N VAL A 122 2.91 -0.53 29.68
CA VAL A 122 1.80 -1.01 30.53
C VAL A 122 0.62 -1.39 29.65
N PHE A 123 0.18 -2.63 29.73
CA PHE A 123 -1.07 -3.10 29.17
C PHE A 123 -2.08 -3.29 30.29
N LEU A 124 -3.22 -2.61 30.19
CA LEU A 124 -4.32 -2.69 31.15
C LEU A 124 -5.58 -3.16 30.45
N THR A 125 -6.07 -4.34 30.83
CA THR A 125 -7.30 -4.89 30.25
C THR A 125 -8.39 -5.03 31.30
N ASN A 126 -9.59 -4.52 31.02
CA ASN A 126 -10.79 -4.74 31.84
C ASN A 126 -12.05 -4.79 30.97
N PRO A 127 -12.64 -5.97 30.75
CA PRO A 127 -13.87 -6.13 29.96
C PRO A 127 -15.06 -5.31 30.46
N SER A 128 -15.06 -4.91 31.74
CA SER A 128 -16.16 -4.15 32.35
C SER A 128 -16.03 -2.64 32.17
N GLY A 129 -14.92 -2.14 31.61
CA GLY A 129 -14.69 -0.72 31.35
C GLY A 129 -13.48 -0.14 32.03
N ILE A 130 -13.01 1.02 31.54
CA ILE A 130 -11.89 1.75 32.12
C ILE A 130 -12.22 3.24 32.12
N TYR A 131 -12.01 3.88 33.25
CA TYR A 131 -12.20 5.32 33.45
C TYR A 131 -10.95 5.96 34.06
N PHE A 132 -10.39 6.94 33.35
CA PHE A 132 -9.37 7.85 33.87
C PHE A 132 -10.05 9.18 34.23
N SER A 133 -10.08 9.53 35.49
CA SER A 133 -10.74 10.75 35.98
C SER A 133 -9.93 12.01 35.65
N PRO A 134 -10.49 13.22 35.82
CA PRO A 134 -9.75 14.48 35.65
C PRO A 134 -8.48 14.62 36.50
N SER A 135 -8.41 13.92 37.65
CA SER A 135 -7.23 13.90 38.51
C SER A 135 -6.24 12.79 38.16
N ALA A 136 -6.59 11.89 37.24
CA ALA A 136 -5.72 10.80 36.86
C ALA A 136 -4.48 11.28 36.07
N SER A 137 -3.33 10.73 36.40
CA SER A 137 -2.08 10.95 35.67
C SER A 137 -1.39 9.61 35.44
N VAL A 138 -1.22 9.23 34.17
CA VAL A 138 -0.52 8.03 33.78
C VAL A 138 0.70 8.42 32.96
N ILE A 139 1.89 8.03 33.42
CA ILE A 139 3.16 8.21 32.72
C ILE A 139 3.77 6.84 32.52
N ALA A 140 3.97 6.40 31.27
CA ALA A 140 4.54 5.09 30.97
C ALA A 140 5.44 5.16 29.73
N GLY A 141 6.31 4.17 29.51
CA GLY A 141 7.05 4.05 28.24
C GLY A 141 6.10 3.86 27.05
N GLY A 142 5.04 3.07 27.23
CA GLY A 142 3.89 2.90 26.35
C GLY A 142 2.66 2.46 27.14
N LEU A 143 1.45 2.77 26.67
CA LEU A 143 0.19 2.38 27.31
C LEU A 143 -0.76 1.75 26.30
N VAL A 144 -1.25 0.56 26.62
CA VAL A 144 -2.46 0.00 26.02
C VAL A 144 -3.53 -0.12 27.12
N ALA A 145 -4.66 0.57 26.96
CA ALA A 145 -5.82 0.39 27.81
C ALA A 145 -6.99 -0.13 26.95
N THR A 146 -7.59 -1.25 27.34
CA THR A 146 -8.61 -1.88 26.50
C THR A 146 -9.67 -2.61 27.32
N THR A 147 -10.90 -2.62 26.76
CA THR A 147 -11.99 -3.48 27.25
C THR A 147 -12.01 -4.84 26.57
N ASN A 148 -11.12 -5.10 25.64
CA ASN A 148 -10.94 -6.42 25.03
C ASN A 148 -9.94 -7.25 25.82
N THR A 149 -10.01 -8.57 25.68
CA THR A 149 -9.15 -9.50 26.40
C THR A 149 -7.96 -9.94 25.56
N LEU A 150 -6.87 -10.21 26.26
CA LEU A 150 -5.67 -10.88 25.76
C LEU A 150 -5.29 -11.90 26.82
N SER A 151 -5.23 -13.18 26.48
CA SER A 151 -4.83 -14.20 27.46
C SER A 151 -3.36 -14.00 27.88
N ALA A 152 -3.02 -14.36 29.12
CA ALA A 152 -1.64 -14.30 29.58
C ALA A 152 -0.71 -15.20 28.74
N SER A 153 -1.18 -16.37 28.31
CA SER A 153 -0.43 -17.28 27.45
C SER A 153 -0.12 -16.66 26.08
N ASP A 154 -1.14 -16.05 25.44
CA ASP A 154 -0.94 -15.38 24.15
C ASP A 154 -0.01 -14.16 24.29
N PHE A 155 -0.21 -13.38 25.35
CA PHE A 155 0.67 -12.26 25.66
C PHE A 155 2.12 -12.71 25.83
N MET A 156 2.37 -13.77 26.63
CA MET A 156 3.73 -14.32 26.83
C MET A 156 4.31 -14.93 25.53
N ALA A 157 3.49 -15.31 24.58
CA ALA A 157 3.87 -15.73 23.22
C ALA A 157 4.02 -14.55 22.23
N ALA A 158 4.01 -13.30 22.72
CA ALA A 158 4.08 -12.07 21.95
C ALA A 158 2.93 -11.88 20.93
N VAL A 159 1.78 -12.48 21.16
CA VAL A 159 0.55 -12.21 20.40
C VAL A 159 0.01 -10.84 20.84
N THR A 160 -0.35 -10.00 19.86
CA THR A 160 -0.85 -8.63 20.07
C THR A 160 -2.28 -8.45 19.63
N THR A 161 -3.06 -9.54 19.63
CA THR A 161 -4.47 -9.59 19.22
C THR A 161 -5.38 -9.52 20.44
N PHE A 162 -6.18 -8.46 20.52
CA PHE A 162 -7.16 -8.25 21.57
C PHE A 162 -8.56 -8.57 21.05
N THR A 163 -9.27 -9.46 21.71
CA THR A 163 -10.58 -9.96 21.26
C THR A 163 -11.69 -9.53 22.22
N SER A 164 -12.81 -9.07 21.67
CA SER A 164 -14.00 -8.70 22.43
C SER A 164 -14.68 -9.94 23.02
N GLN A 165 -15.22 -9.77 24.24
CA GLN A 165 -16.09 -10.74 24.88
C GLN A 165 -17.57 -10.46 24.67
N GLY A 166 -17.91 -9.63 23.65
CA GLY A 166 -19.31 -9.29 23.33
C GLY A 166 -19.94 -8.22 24.24
N MET A 167 -19.17 -7.60 25.12
CA MET A 167 -19.66 -6.55 26.02
C MET A 167 -19.51 -5.15 25.41
N SER A 168 -20.45 -4.24 25.71
CA SER A 168 -20.43 -2.84 25.25
C SER A 168 -19.74 -1.88 26.20
N ALA A 169 -18.73 -2.34 26.93
CA ALA A 169 -18.04 -1.53 27.92
C ALA A 169 -17.31 -0.33 27.30
N LYS A 170 -17.25 0.77 28.04
CA LYS A 170 -16.68 2.05 27.59
C LYS A 170 -15.29 2.26 28.16
N LEU A 171 -14.46 2.97 27.38
CA LEU A 171 -13.22 3.53 27.85
C LEU A 171 -13.31 5.05 27.76
N VAL A 172 -13.12 5.73 28.88
CA VAL A 172 -13.20 7.19 28.97
C VAL A 172 -11.93 7.73 29.60
N ASN A 173 -11.31 8.70 28.95
CA ASN A 173 -10.21 9.47 29.48
C ASN A 173 -10.63 10.92 29.72
N ASP A 174 -10.70 11.35 30.96
CA ASP A 174 -10.86 12.75 31.39
C ASP A 174 -9.56 13.31 31.99
N GLY A 175 -8.52 12.46 32.18
CA GLY A 175 -7.25 12.75 32.82
C GLY A 175 -6.10 13.04 31.83
N SER A 176 -4.88 12.88 32.34
CA SER A 176 -3.63 13.07 31.59
C SER A 176 -2.93 11.74 31.38
N LEU A 177 -2.74 11.37 30.10
CA LEU A 177 -1.99 10.18 29.70
C LEU A 177 -0.77 10.60 28.93
N GLN A 178 0.42 10.16 29.34
CA GLN A 178 1.68 10.52 28.69
C GLN A 178 2.54 9.29 28.46
N SER A 179 3.05 9.15 27.23
CA SER A 179 4.08 8.14 26.93
C SER A 179 5.49 8.73 26.97
N GLY A 180 6.49 7.86 27.06
CA GLY A 180 7.88 8.20 26.82
C GLY A 180 8.09 8.69 25.37
N LEU A 181 9.26 9.25 25.08
CA LEU A 181 9.64 9.69 23.73
C LEU A 181 9.63 8.50 22.76
N GLY A 182 8.90 8.64 21.65
CA GLY A 182 8.70 7.56 20.68
C GLY A 182 7.78 6.43 21.15
N GLY A 183 7.21 6.52 22.36
CA GLY A 183 6.27 5.54 22.89
C GLY A 183 4.87 5.66 22.25
N TYR A 184 3.90 5.00 22.88
CA TYR A 184 2.54 5.00 22.34
C TYR A 184 1.46 5.02 23.42
N ILE A 185 0.26 5.47 23.03
CA ILE A 185 -0.95 5.35 23.85
C ILE A 185 -2.05 4.80 22.97
N ALA A 186 -2.56 3.61 23.27
CA ALA A 186 -3.65 2.96 22.58
C ALA A 186 -4.84 2.75 23.52
N LEU A 187 -5.98 3.39 23.20
CA LEU A 187 -7.24 3.24 23.92
C LEU A 187 -8.22 2.49 23.03
N LEU A 188 -8.61 1.28 23.42
CA LEU A 188 -9.31 0.33 22.58
C LEU A 188 -10.56 -0.19 23.26
N ALA A 189 -11.75 0.15 22.72
CA ALA A 189 -13.04 -0.30 23.25
C ALA A 189 -14.15 -0.06 22.24
N PRO A 190 -15.32 -0.71 22.32
CA PRO A 190 -16.45 -0.38 21.46
C PRO A 190 -16.89 1.10 21.52
N THR A 191 -16.66 1.76 22.67
CA THR A 191 -16.82 3.20 22.84
C THR A 191 -15.59 3.78 23.51
N VAL A 192 -14.89 4.68 22.81
CA VAL A 192 -13.71 5.41 23.32
C VAL A 192 -14.04 6.90 23.34
N ARG A 193 -13.86 7.53 24.49
CA ARG A 193 -14.00 8.98 24.67
C ARG A 193 -12.75 9.57 25.28
N ASN A 194 -12.19 10.58 24.64
CA ASN A 194 -11.13 11.40 25.20
C ASN A 194 -11.64 12.82 25.45
N ASN A 195 -11.80 13.18 26.71
CA ASN A 195 -12.07 14.54 27.16
C ASN A 195 -10.88 15.13 27.96
N GLY A 196 -9.83 14.32 28.15
CA GLY A 196 -8.58 14.68 28.81
C GLY A 196 -7.47 15.00 27.81
N VAL A 197 -6.25 14.91 28.26
CA VAL A 197 -5.05 15.20 27.48
C VAL A 197 -4.23 13.92 27.25
N ILE A 198 -3.87 13.67 26.00
CA ILE A 198 -2.99 12.54 25.62
C ILE A 198 -1.74 13.10 24.96
N ILE A 199 -0.57 12.65 25.41
CA ILE A 199 0.74 13.11 24.90
C ILE A 199 1.64 11.93 24.56
N ALA A 200 2.03 11.81 23.28
CA ALA A 200 2.99 10.80 22.79
C ALA A 200 4.00 11.42 21.81
N ARG A 201 4.99 12.15 22.35
CA ARG A 201 5.98 12.89 21.54
C ARG A 201 6.78 11.94 20.63
N MET A 202 6.84 12.20 19.33
CA MET A 202 7.43 11.36 18.29
C MET A 202 6.89 9.91 18.32
N GLY A 203 5.73 9.71 18.93
CA GLY A 203 5.12 8.40 19.14
C GLY A 203 3.76 8.27 18.46
N THR A 204 3.00 7.27 18.90
CA THR A 204 1.71 6.94 18.29
C THR A 204 0.58 7.06 19.30
N VAL A 205 -0.50 7.74 18.93
CA VAL A 205 -1.76 7.70 19.67
C VAL A 205 -2.81 7.00 18.84
N VAL A 206 -3.47 6.00 19.42
CA VAL A 206 -4.57 5.26 18.83
C VAL A 206 -5.80 5.34 19.72
N LEU A 207 -6.90 5.81 19.16
CA LEU A 207 -8.24 5.68 19.74
C LEU A 207 -9.05 4.82 18.76
N ALA A 208 -9.37 3.57 19.16
CA ALA A 208 -10.02 2.68 18.21
C ALA A 208 -11.21 1.93 18.82
N ALA A 209 -12.27 1.77 18.00
CA ALA A 209 -13.49 1.07 18.35
C ALA A 209 -13.85 0.03 17.29
N GLY A 210 -13.98 -1.23 17.73
CA GLY A 210 -14.23 -2.40 16.89
C GLY A 210 -14.42 -3.67 17.71
N ASN A 211 -14.42 -4.83 17.04
CA ASN A 211 -14.57 -6.13 17.69
C ASN A 211 -13.24 -6.75 18.11
N GLN A 212 -12.23 -6.62 17.27
CA GLN A 212 -10.88 -7.15 17.51
C GLN A 212 -9.84 -6.12 17.09
N TYR A 213 -8.75 -6.08 17.81
CA TYR A 213 -7.62 -5.20 17.52
C TYR A 213 -6.34 -5.99 17.40
N ILE A 214 -5.58 -5.74 16.34
CA ILE A 214 -4.23 -6.29 16.15
C ILE A 214 -3.28 -5.10 16.11
N LEU A 215 -2.41 -5.00 17.12
CA LEU A 215 -1.40 -3.96 17.20
C LEU A 215 -0.12 -4.43 16.49
N GLN A 216 0.41 -3.61 15.59
CA GLN A 216 1.63 -3.91 14.84
C GLN A 216 2.78 -3.05 15.35
N PHE A 217 3.77 -3.68 15.93
CA PHE A 217 4.95 -3.03 16.49
C PHE A 217 6.17 -3.19 15.58
N SER A 218 7.03 -2.17 15.56
CA SER A 218 8.40 -2.24 15.04
C SER A 218 9.35 -1.82 16.15
N GLY A 219 9.98 -2.81 16.80
CA GLY A 219 10.68 -2.56 18.05
C GLY A 219 9.70 -2.07 19.13
N ASN A 220 9.98 -0.89 19.69
CA ASN A 220 9.16 -0.27 20.75
C ASN A 220 8.08 0.69 20.21
N TYR A 221 7.99 0.87 18.89
CA TYR A 221 7.04 1.80 18.26
C TYR A 221 5.80 1.07 17.79
N LEU A 222 4.63 1.64 18.05
CA LEU A 222 3.37 1.17 17.47
C LEU A 222 3.19 1.82 16.08
N ASN A 223 3.33 1.02 15.01
CA ASN A 223 3.27 1.53 13.64
C ASN A 223 1.86 1.61 13.08
N SER A 224 1.02 0.64 13.42
CA SER A 224 -0.35 0.57 12.90
C SER A 224 -1.25 -0.30 13.77
N ILE A 225 -2.53 -0.18 13.52
CA ILE A 225 -3.57 -1.03 14.11
C ILE A 225 -4.47 -1.58 13.00
N SER A 226 -4.82 -2.85 13.12
CA SER A 226 -5.93 -3.44 12.36
C SER A 226 -7.15 -3.55 13.27
N VAL A 227 -8.29 -3.05 12.81
CA VAL A 227 -9.56 -3.05 13.56
C VAL A 227 -10.58 -3.88 12.80
N THR A 228 -11.05 -4.98 13.40
CA THR A 228 -12.14 -5.77 12.83
C THR A 228 -13.49 -5.12 13.17
N PRO A 229 -14.40 -4.96 12.20
CA PRO A 229 -15.71 -4.36 12.44
C PRO A 229 -16.50 -5.09 13.52
N ALA A 230 -17.17 -4.33 14.38
CA ALA A 230 -18.02 -4.86 15.46
C ALA A 230 -19.45 -5.07 14.99
N THR A 231 -20.13 -6.05 15.59
CA THR A 231 -21.57 -6.30 15.42
C THR A 231 -22.44 -5.39 16.30
N ILE A 232 -21.84 -4.48 17.07
CA ILE A 232 -22.48 -3.44 17.86
C ILE A 232 -22.03 -2.07 17.37
N ALA A 233 -22.78 -1.00 17.70
CA ALA A 233 -22.39 0.37 17.37
C ALA A 233 -21.05 0.74 18.03
N THR A 234 -20.18 1.36 17.27
CA THR A 234 -18.86 1.79 17.72
C THR A 234 -18.71 3.31 17.66
N LEU A 235 -18.04 3.87 18.67
CA LEU A 235 -17.87 5.31 18.79
C LEU A 235 -16.46 5.67 19.27
N VAL A 236 -15.81 6.57 18.56
CA VAL A 236 -14.58 7.23 19.00
C VAL A 236 -14.80 8.73 19.03
N THR A 237 -14.59 9.38 20.18
CA THR A 237 -14.67 10.84 20.27
C THR A 237 -13.44 11.43 20.93
N ASN A 238 -12.95 12.54 20.36
CA ASN A 238 -11.97 13.43 20.97
C ASN A 238 -12.61 14.80 21.22
N GLY A 239 -12.77 15.16 22.49
CA GLY A 239 -13.35 16.44 22.93
C GLY A 239 -12.31 17.42 23.48
N ASN A 240 -11.05 16.97 23.72
CA ASN A 240 -9.97 17.82 24.22
C ASN A 240 -8.72 17.66 23.35
N ALA A 241 -7.57 17.30 23.92
CA ALA A 241 -6.31 17.38 23.18
C ALA A 241 -5.58 16.04 23.07
N VAL A 242 -5.10 15.75 21.87
CA VAL A 242 -4.18 14.67 21.57
C VAL A 242 -2.95 15.26 20.90
N TYR A 243 -1.79 15.12 21.55
CA TYR A 243 -0.49 15.60 21.09
C TYR A 243 0.40 14.42 20.73
N ALA A 244 0.76 14.29 19.48
CA ALA A 244 1.80 13.36 18.99
C ALA A 244 2.79 14.11 18.07
N PRO A 245 3.48 15.16 18.55
CA PRO A 245 4.34 15.99 17.71
C PRO A 245 5.37 15.16 16.94
N GLY A 246 5.36 15.26 15.60
CA GLY A 246 6.19 14.48 14.69
C GLY A 246 5.86 12.97 14.64
N GLY A 247 4.73 12.55 15.21
CA GLY A 247 4.31 11.17 15.30
C GLY A 247 3.03 10.84 14.53
N LEU A 248 2.28 9.86 15.02
CA LEU A 248 1.09 9.31 14.36
C LEU A 248 -0.13 9.38 15.29
N ILE A 249 -1.25 9.91 14.80
CA ILE A 249 -2.54 9.89 15.47
C ILE A 249 -3.53 9.08 14.63
N ILE A 250 -4.18 8.09 15.23
CA ILE A 250 -5.21 7.27 14.58
C ILE A 250 -6.49 7.31 15.42
N LEU A 251 -7.59 7.73 14.82
CA LEU A 251 -8.95 7.56 15.34
C LEU A 251 -9.71 6.62 14.39
N SER A 252 -10.22 5.49 14.90
CA SER A 252 -10.88 4.50 14.06
C SER A 252 -12.12 3.92 14.73
N ALA A 253 -13.28 3.95 14.06
CA ALA A 253 -14.51 3.34 14.53
C ALA A 253 -15.12 2.46 13.44
N GLN A 254 -15.11 1.12 13.68
CA GLN A 254 -15.50 0.12 12.69
C GLN A 254 -16.71 -0.69 13.18
N GLY A 255 -17.84 -0.56 12.49
CA GLY A 255 -19.03 -1.39 12.66
C GLY A 255 -19.38 -2.13 11.37
N VAL A 256 -20.21 -3.17 11.45
CA VAL A 256 -20.68 -3.91 10.27
C VAL A 256 -21.72 -3.09 9.51
N HIS A 257 -21.40 -2.68 8.30
CA HIS A 257 -22.07 -1.64 7.48
C HIS A 257 -23.59 -1.63 7.43
N GLN A 258 -24.26 -2.73 7.51
CA GLN A 258 -25.71 -2.78 7.32
C GLN A 258 -26.50 -2.88 8.63
N ILE A 259 -25.83 -3.08 9.75
CA ILE A 259 -26.46 -3.39 11.03
C ILE A 259 -26.05 -2.41 12.12
N GLN A 260 -24.82 -1.91 12.12
CA GLN A 260 -24.29 -1.09 13.21
C GLN A 260 -23.40 0.06 12.71
N SER A 261 -23.55 1.23 13.32
CA SER A 261 -22.78 2.43 12.97
C SER A 261 -21.39 2.43 13.59
N GLY A 262 -20.39 2.88 12.82
CA GLY A 262 -19.07 3.26 13.32
C GLY A 262 -18.89 4.77 13.14
N ILE A 263 -18.73 5.51 14.22
CA ILE A 263 -18.66 6.98 14.21
C ILE A 263 -17.37 7.46 14.86
N VAL A 264 -16.66 8.35 14.16
CA VAL A 264 -15.53 9.11 14.69
C VAL A 264 -15.94 10.59 14.81
N GLY A 265 -15.75 11.18 15.99
CA GLY A 265 -15.97 12.60 16.25
C GLY A 265 -14.71 13.27 16.81
N ASN A 266 -14.32 14.39 16.23
CA ASN A 266 -13.31 15.28 16.78
C ASN A 266 -13.90 16.67 16.95
N SER A 267 -13.95 17.18 18.18
CA SER A 267 -14.28 18.57 18.48
C SER A 267 -13.14 19.28 19.22
N GLY A 268 -12.08 18.55 19.54
CA GLY A 268 -10.89 19.03 20.23
C GLY A 268 -9.71 19.25 19.29
N LEU A 269 -8.51 19.16 19.85
CA LEU A 269 -7.25 19.29 19.13
C LEU A 269 -6.63 17.92 18.84
N LEU A 270 -6.25 17.67 17.59
CA LEU A 270 -5.32 16.61 17.17
C LEU A 270 -4.06 17.29 16.63
N ASP A 271 -2.94 17.10 17.29
CA ASP A 271 -1.70 17.80 16.95
C ASP A 271 -0.53 16.83 16.76
N ALA A 272 -0.14 16.64 15.49
CA ALA A 272 1.02 15.89 15.05
C ALA A 272 2.08 16.81 14.42
N THR A 273 2.11 18.09 14.76
CA THR A 273 3.09 19.07 14.24
C THR A 273 4.51 18.57 14.43
N GLY A 274 5.37 18.71 13.43
CA GLY A 274 6.77 18.29 13.47
C GLY A 274 7.54 18.98 14.59
N MET A 275 8.44 18.29 15.26
CA MET A 275 9.30 18.90 16.32
C MET A 275 10.56 19.54 15.72
N ILE A 276 11.22 18.83 14.82
CA ILE A 276 12.47 19.24 14.14
C ILE A 276 12.50 18.79 12.67
N SER A 277 11.44 18.14 12.18
CA SER A 277 11.32 17.49 10.88
C SER A 277 9.95 17.78 10.27
N ASN A 278 9.58 17.00 9.27
CA ASN A 278 8.27 17.05 8.65
C ASN A 278 7.13 16.90 9.67
N GLY A 279 5.96 17.39 9.33
CA GLY A 279 4.73 17.11 10.08
C GLY A 279 4.46 15.61 10.17
N GLY A 280 3.77 15.21 11.23
CA GLY A 280 3.39 13.82 11.45
C GLY A 280 2.18 13.39 10.62
N VAL A 281 1.53 12.32 11.05
CA VAL A 281 0.39 11.73 10.33
C VAL A 281 -0.83 11.68 11.23
N ILE A 282 -1.99 12.11 10.72
CA ILE A 282 -3.29 11.98 11.39
C ILE A 282 -4.23 11.21 10.48
N ARG A 283 -4.85 10.14 11.03
CA ARG A 283 -5.82 9.31 10.31
C ARG A 283 -7.11 9.17 11.10
N LEU A 284 -8.22 9.55 10.49
CA LEU A 284 -9.57 9.32 10.99
C LEU A 284 -10.27 8.37 10.03
N THR A 285 -10.73 7.21 10.53
CA THR A 285 -11.44 6.22 9.72
C THR A 285 -12.71 5.75 10.40
N ALA A 286 -13.83 5.70 9.68
CA ALA A 286 -15.09 5.23 10.21
C ALA A 286 -15.87 4.42 9.18
N SER A 287 -16.62 3.41 9.64
CA SER A 287 -17.48 2.65 8.74
C SER A 287 -18.74 3.41 8.32
N GLN A 288 -19.18 4.42 9.08
CA GLN A 288 -20.39 5.19 8.75
C GLN A 288 -20.18 6.71 8.75
N ALA A 289 -19.69 7.31 9.84
CA ALA A 289 -19.63 8.77 9.88
C ALA A 289 -18.34 9.29 10.54
N ILE A 290 -17.80 10.37 9.97
CA ILE A 290 -16.75 11.17 10.58
C ILE A 290 -17.25 12.60 10.74
N ASN A 291 -17.16 13.14 11.96
CA ASN A 291 -17.39 14.53 12.27
C ASN A 291 -16.07 15.18 12.65
N ALA A 292 -15.41 15.79 11.68
CA ALA A 292 -14.09 16.43 11.82
C ALA A 292 -14.29 17.93 12.15
N GLY A 293 -14.46 18.21 13.43
CA GLY A 293 -14.48 19.57 13.99
C GLY A 293 -13.18 19.87 14.76
N GLY A 294 -13.19 20.98 15.49
CA GLY A 294 -12.02 21.41 16.27
C GLY A 294 -10.80 21.72 15.39
N SER A 295 -9.61 21.41 15.88
CA SER A 295 -8.35 21.70 15.16
C SER A 295 -7.58 20.40 14.89
N ILE A 296 -7.15 20.20 13.65
CA ILE A 296 -6.36 19.04 13.20
C ILE A 296 -5.08 19.52 12.56
N ARG A 297 -3.92 19.28 13.17
CA ARG A 297 -2.65 19.87 12.80
C ARG A 297 -1.59 18.83 12.53
N ALA A 298 -1.07 18.83 11.30
CA ALA A 298 0.09 18.05 10.88
C ALA A 298 1.15 18.96 10.24
N ASP A 299 1.35 20.13 10.82
CA ASP A 299 2.28 21.14 10.30
C ASP A 299 3.74 20.67 10.46
N ALA A 300 4.63 21.19 9.65
CA ALA A 300 6.07 21.09 9.89
C ALA A 300 6.49 21.88 11.13
N ALA A 301 7.68 21.63 11.64
CA ALA A 301 8.28 22.49 12.66
C ALA A 301 8.39 23.94 12.14
N THR A 302 7.96 24.91 12.94
CA THR A 302 7.75 26.29 12.49
C THR A 302 8.99 26.93 11.84
N ASN A 303 10.17 26.82 12.45
CA ASN A 303 11.42 27.40 11.92
C ASN A 303 12.30 26.32 11.29
N SER A 304 11.83 25.65 10.27
CA SER A 304 12.54 24.55 9.61
C SER A 304 12.39 24.57 8.09
N ASN A 305 13.20 23.75 7.42
CA ASN A 305 13.07 23.43 5.99
C ASN A 305 12.19 22.20 5.75
N ALA A 306 11.37 21.84 6.72
CA ALA A 306 10.58 20.60 6.68
C ALA A 306 9.27 20.78 5.94
N SER A 307 8.75 19.70 5.38
CA SER A 307 7.45 19.68 4.73
C SER A 307 6.32 19.41 5.72
N GLY A 308 5.12 19.90 5.40
CA GLY A 308 3.89 19.55 6.11
C GLY A 308 3.65 18.05 6.09
N GLY A 309 2.85 17.58 7.05
CA GLY A 309 2.53 16.16 7.21
C GLY A 309 1.33 15.71 6.37
N THR A 310 0.67 14.66 6.85
CA THR A 310 -0.51 14.09 6.17
C THR A 310 -1.70 14.03 7.12
N VAL A 311 -2.84 14.48 6.65
CA VAL A 311 -4.14 14.32 7.31
C VAL A 311 -5.06 13.54 6.39
N SER A 312 -5.58 12.39 6.87
CA SER A 312 -6.51 11.55 6.11
C SER A 312 -7.79 11.32 6.92
N ILE A 313 -8.92 11.73 6.36
CA ILE A 313 -10.24 11.69 6.99
C ILE A 313 -11.17 10.96 6.03
N ILE A 314 -11.34 9.65 6.24
CA ILE A 314 -11.99 8.77 5.25
C ILE A 314 -13.08 7.94 5.93
N ALA A 315 -14.37 8.26 5.62
CA ALA A 315 -15.46 7.34 5.87
C ALA A 315 -15.55 6.30 4.75
N ASP A 316 -16.00 5.08 5.09
CA ASP A 316 -15.98 3.95 4.16
C ASP A 316 -16.77 4.22 2.88
N LEU A 317 -16.08 4.39 1.77
CA LEU A 317 -16.66 4.66 0.45
C LEU A 317 -17.56 3.51 -0.07
N ASN A 318 -17.41 2.30 0.46
CA ASN A 318 -18.26 1.15 0.11
C ASN A 318 -19.58 1.14 0.86
N ASN A 319 -19.70 1.89 1.95
CA ASN A 319 -20.94 2.02 2.69
C ASN A 319 -21.83 3.10 2.03
N PRO A 320 -23.01 2.77 1.49
CA PRO A 320 -23.87 3.73 0.77
C PRO A 320 -24.39 4.89 1.64
N THR A 321 -24.32 4.77 2.95
CA THR A 321 -24.78 5.79 3.91
C THR A 321 -23.63 6.49 4.64
N SER A 322 -22.37 6.21 4.25
CA SER A 322 -21.24 6.83 4.91
C SER A 322 -21.15 8.33 4.58
N GLN A 323 -20.71 9.10 5.57
CA GLN A 323 -20.57 10.54 5.42
C GLN A 323 -19.34 11.07 6.16
N THR A 324 -18.74 12.10 5.59
CA THR A 324 -17.68 12.89 6.22
C THR A 324 -18.12 14.33 6.32
N ASN A 325 -18.23 14.83 7.55
CA ASN A 325 -18.60 16.20 7.85
C ASN A 325 -17.38 16.95 8.35
N VAL A 326 -16.94 17.99 7.64
CA VAL A 326 -15.80 18.82 8.02
C VAL A 326 -16.30 20.19 8.46
N THR A 327 -16.06 20.54 9.71
CA THR A 327 -16.52 21.82 10.30
C THR A 327 -15.37 22.57 10.98
N GLY A 328 -14.23 21.96 11.14
CA GLY A 328 -13.05 22.49 11.85
C GLY A 328 -11.93 22.97 10.95
N ASP A 329 -10.82 23.32 11.58
CA ASP A 329 -9.62 23.80 10.94
C ASP A 329 -8.62 22.65 10.78
N ILE A 330 -8.13 22.45 9.55
CA ILE A 330 -7.14 21.42 9.21
C ILE A 330 -5.90 22.12 8.68
N SER A 331 -4.72 21.76 9.19
CA SER A 331 -3.46 22.30 8.67
C SER A 331 -2.39 21.25 8.48
N ALA A 332 -1.63 21.42 7.41
CA ALA A 332 -0.45 20.64 7.06
C ALA A 332 0.57 21.56 6.36
N GLN A 333 0.96 22.65 7.03
CA GLN A 333 1.82 23.70 6.48
C GLN A 333 3.29 23.27 6.48
N ALA A 334 4.06 23.79 5.52
CA ALA A 334 5.51 23.67 5.52
C ALA A 334 6.16 24.57 6.58
N GLY A 335 7.42 24.30 6.87
CA GLY A 335 8.26 25.16 7.69
C GLY A 335 8.53 26.52 7.02
N SER A 336 8.79 27.55 7.82
CA SER A 336 8.97 28.91 7.32
C SER A 336 10.25 29.10 6.49
N MET A 337 11.23 28.21 6.64
CA MET A 337 12.53 28.30 5.95
C MET A 337 12.61 27.44 4.69
N GLY A 338 11.65 26.56 4.44
CA GLY A 338 11.63 25.65 3.30
C GLY A 338 10.61 24.53 3.45
N GLY A 339 10.70 23.53 2.57
CA GLY A 339 9.77 22.40 2.52
C GLY A 339 8.52 22.69 1.70
N ASN A 340 7.79 21.62 1.36
CA ASN A 340 6.51 21.71 0.66
C ASN A 340 5.34 21.59 1.66
N GLY A 341 4.21 22.18 1.33
CA GLY A 341 2.96 21.93 2.05
C GLY A 341 2.60 20.45 2.04
N GLY A 342 1.87 19.99 3.05
CA GLY A 342 1.49 18.60 3.20
C GLY A 342 0.25 18.22 2.41
N ASN A 343 -0.28 17.02 2.71
CA ASN A 343 -1.45 16.47 2.05
C ASN A 343 -2.61 16.33 3.03
N VAL A 344 -3.77 16.86 2.66
CA VAL A 344 -5.03 16.68 3.37
C VAL A 344 -5.99 15.94 2.46
N GLU A 345 -6.61 14.88 2.96
CA GLU A 345 -7.65 14.13 2.25
C GLU A 345 -8.91 14.08 3.11
N THR A 346 -10.04 14.43 2.50
CA THR A 346 -11.38 14.33 3.11
C THR A 346 -12.28 13.57 2.15
N SER A 347 -12.64 12.34 2.51
CA SER A 347 -13.33 11.40 1.62
C SER A 347 -14.49 10.72 2.33
N GLY A 348 -15.53 10.39 1.58
CA GLY A 348 -16.72 9.70 2.06
C GLY A 348 -17.75 9.60 0.95
N ARG A 349 -18.73 8.71 1.09
CA ARG A 349 -19.80 8.60 0.09
C ARG A 349 -20.56 9.90 -0.06
N VAL A 350 -20.85 10.54 1.05
CA VAL A 350 -21.39 11.91 1.15
C VAL A 350 -20.36 12.75 1.87
N LEU A 351 -20.03 13.89 1.31
CA LEU A 351 -19.08 14.83 1.86
C LEU A 351 -19.76 16.17 2.13
N ASN A 352 -19.69 16.65 3.35
CA ASN A 352 -20.25 17.93 3.75
C ASN A 352 -19.15 18.83 4.31
N ILE A 353 -18.79 19.86 3.58
CA ILE A 353 -17.80 20.87 4.00
C ILE A 353 -18.54 22.12 4.47
N ALA A 354 -18.48 22.38 5.76
CA ALA A 354 -19.14 23.57 6.34
C ALA A 354 -18.48 24.88 5.88
N ALA A 355 -19.24 25.95 5.92
CA ALA A 355 -18.72 27.29 5.58
C ALA A 355 -17.57 27.76 6.50
N SER A 356 -17.49 27.20 7.70
CA SER A 356 -16.43 27.50 8.68
C SER A 356 -15.16 26.65 8.48
N ALA A 357 -15.21 25.63 7.64
CA ALA A 357 -14.09 24.70 7.47
C ALA A 357 -12.92 25.37 6.74
N THR A 358 -11.71 25.27 7.31
CA THR A 358 -10.49 25.77 6.68
C THR A 358 -9.47 24.65 6.52
N VAL A 359 -8.82 24.64 5.36
CA VAL A 359 -7.69 23.74 5.07
C VAL A 359 -6.49 24.55 4.63
N ASN A 360 -5.40 24.44 5.35
CA ASN A 360 -4.20 25.23 5.09
C ASN A 360 -3.00 24.31 4.88
N THR A 361 -2.52 24.26 3.65
CA THR A 361 -1.32 23.50 3.24
C THR A 361 -0.24 24.42 2.66
N THR A 362 -0.16 25.66 3.11
CA THR A 362 0.77 26.66 2.58
C THR A 362 2.23 26.27 2.77
N ALA A 363 3.07 26.68 1.84
CA ALA A 363 4.52 26.61 1.91
C ALA A 363 5.11 27.98 1.56
N PRO A 364 5.72 28.69 2.50
CA PRO A 364 6.23 30.05 2.26
C PRO A 364 7.27 30.14 1.15
N THR A 365 8.09 29.12 0.97
CA THR A 365 9.19 29.07 -0.02
C THR A 365 9.16 27.83 -0.90
N GLY A 366 8.30 26.85 -0.61
CA GLY A 366 8.13 25.62 -1.38
C GLY A 366 6.83 25.58 -2.17
N LEU A 367 6.46 24.39 -2.62
CA LEU A 367 5.18 24.17 -3.31
C LEU A 367 4.05 24.09 -2.29
N THR A 368 2.96 24.85 -2.52
CA THR A 368 1.71 24.71 -1.75
C THR A 368 1.22 23.26 -1.82
N GLY A 369 0.80 22.70 -0.70
CA GLY A 369 0.31 21.33 -0.59
C GLY A 369 -1.06 21.15 -1.24
N ILE A 370 -1.67 19.99 -0.99
CA ILE A 370 -2.90 19.57 -1.67
C ILE A 370 -3.99 19.25 -0.65
N TRP A 371 -5.19 19.71 -0.92
CA TRP A 371 -6.42 19.23 -0.31
C TRP A 371 -7.22 18.41 -1.32
N THR A 372 -7.40 17.11 -1.05
CA THR A 372 -8.17 16.19 -1.88
C THR A 372 -9.54 15.95 -1.26
N LEU A 373 -10.58 16.05 -2.09
CA LEU A 373 -11.96 15.72 -1.76
C LEU A 373 -12.40 14.59 -2.69
N ASP A 374 -12.83 13.45 -2.12
CA ASP A 374 -13.16 12.26 -2.93
C ASP A 374 -14.52 11.65 -2.50
N PRO A 375 -15.64 12.24 -2.95
CA PRO A 375 -16.99 11.64 -2.85
C PRO A 375 -17.33 10.82 -4.11
N THR A 376 -18.54 10.26 -4.16
CA THR A 376 -19.05 9.56 -5.35
C THR A 376 -19.44 10.52 -6.47
N ASP A 377 -20.32 11.47 -6.19
CA ASP A 377 -20.64 12.64 -7.02
C ASP A 377 -20.26 13.88 -6.21
N PHE A 378 -20.02 15.03 -6.85
CA PHE A 378 -19.69 16.26 -6.14
C PHE A 378 -20.43 17.45 -6.72
N ILE A 379 -21.06 18.21 -5.81
CA ILE A 379 -21.84 19.39 -6.16
C ILE A 379 -21.30 20.61 -5.41
N ILE A 380 -20.80 21.58 -6.16
CA ILE A 380 -20.41 22.88 -5.61
C ILE A 380 -21.68 23.78 -5.60
N ASP A 381 -22.36 23.80 -4.47
CA ASP A 381 -23.59 24.58 -4.24
C ASP A 381 -23.81 24.77 -2.72
N SER A 382 -24.87 25.49 -2.36
CA SER A 382 -25.31 25.60 -0.96
C SER A 382 -25.83 24.25 -0.43
N ALA A 383 -25.66 24.00 0.85
CA ALA A 383 -26.22 22.82 1.49
C ALA A 383 -27.77 22.71 1.35
N ALA A 384 -28.45 23.84 1.26
CA ALA A 384 -29.90 23.89 1.02
C ALA A 384 -30.33 23.33 -0.35
N ASN A 385 -29.39 23.32 -1.32
CA ASN A 385 -29.58 22.76 -2.66
C ASN A 385 -28.91 21.37 -2.81
N GLY A 386 -28.43 20.76 -1.72
CA GLY A 386 -27.73 19.48 -1.74
C GLY A 386 -26.26 19.58 -2.13
N GLY A 387 -25.62 20.75 -1.94
CA GLY A 387 -24.21 20.96 -2.23
C GLY A 387 -23.28 20.37 -1.16
N ASP A 388 -22.16 19.82 -1.58
CA ASP A 388 -21.11 19.26 -0.73
C ASP A 388 -20.19 20.35 -0.16
N VAL A 389 -19.99 21.41 -0.93
CA VAL A 389 -19.22 22.60 -0.55
C VAL A 389 -19.79 23.85 -1.23
N THR A 390 -19.78 25.00 -0.52
CA THR A 390 -20.12 26.28 -1.16
C THR A 390 -18.92 26.82 -1.94
N ALA A 391 -19.18 27.61 -2.99
CA ALA A 391 -18.11 28.28 -3.73
C ALA A 391 -17.27 29.17 -2.83
N ASN A 392 -17.89 29.92 -1.91
CA ASN A 392 -17.14 30.77 -0.97
C ASN A 392 -16.19 29.97 -0.07
N THR A 393 -16.59 28.78 0.38
CA THR A 393 -15.72 27.90 1.18
C THR A 393 -14.56 27.39 0.32
N LEU A 394 -14.84 27.03 -0.93
CA LEU A 394 -13.82 26.60 -1.87
C LEU A 394 -12.83 27.72 -2.19
N ASP A 395 -13.30 28.92 -2.48
CA ASP A 395 -12.50 30.13 -2.75
C ASP A 395 -11.57 30.47 -1.59
N LEU A 396 -12.10 30.41 -0.34
CA LEU A 396 -11.30 30.61 0.87
C LEU A 396 -10.15 29.61 0.97
N ASN A 397 -10.43 28.33 0.76
CA ASN A 397 -9.44 27.28 0.90
C ASN A 397 -8.43 27.24 -0.28
N LEU A 398 -8.83 27.71 -1.45
CA LEU A 398 -7.92 27.94 -2.57
C LEU A 398 -6.89 29.04 -2.28
N THR A 399 -7.09 29.89 -1.27
CA THR A 399 -6.05 30.86 -0.87
C THR A 399 -4.84 30.21 -0.20
N THR A 400 -5.00 29.00 0.34
CA THR A 400 -3.98 28.32 1.18
C THR A 400 -3.61 26.92 0.71
N SER A 401 -4.37 26.34 -0.24
CA SER A 401 -4.18 24.96 -0.68
C SER A 401 -4.47 24.81 -2.17
N ASN A 402 -3.72 23.94 -2.85
CA ASN A 402 -4.20 23.39 -4.12
C ASN A 402 -5.36 22.46 -3.82
N VAL A 403 -6.46 22.57 -4.53
CA VAL A 403 -7.65 21.75 -4.31
C VAL A 403 -7.84 20.77 -5.43
N VAL A 404 -8.01 19.50 -5.08
CA VAL A 404 -8.32 18.42 -6.01
C VAL A 404 -9.65 17.81 -5.59
N ILE A 405 -10.66 17.93 -6.44
CA ILE A 405 -11.95 17.29 -6.26
C ILE A 405 -12.02 16.12 -7.22
N SER A 406 -12.16 14.92 -6.69
CA SER A 406 -12.27 13.69 -7.47
C SER A 406 -13.61 13.03 -7.21
N SER A 407 -14.30 12.58 -8.26
CA SER A 407 -15.49 11.73 -8.11
C SER A 407 -15.13 10.27 -8.36
N ALA A 408 -15.74 9.33 -7.63
CA ALA A 408 -15.48 7.91 -7.76
C ALA A 408 -16.67 7.17 -8.40
N ASN A 409 -16.42 6.01 -9.02
CA ASN A 409 -17.45 5.12 -9.50
C ASN A 409 -18.25 4.55 -8.33
N GLY A 410 -19.53 4.96 -8.18
CA GLY A 410 -20.43 4.36 -7.21
C GLY A 410 -20.73 2.90 -7.56
N LYS A 411 -20.67 1.99 -6.58
CA LYS A 411 -21.12 0.59 -6.72
C LYS A 411 -22.60 0.45 -7.15
N SER A 412 -23.39 1.48 -7.05
CA SER A 412 -24.84 1.51 -7.31
C SER A 412 -25.25 2.30 -8.55
N GLY A 413 -24.32 2.57 -9.48
CA GLY A 413 -24.64 3.26 -10.74
C GLY A 413 -24.83 4.77 -10.60
N THR A 414 -24.35 5.41 -9.56
CA THR A 414 -24.16 6.85 -9.52
C THR A 414 -23.10 7.25 -10.53
N LEU A 415 -23.30 8.36 -11.21
CA LEU A 415 -22.63 8.63 -12.47
C LEU A 415 -21.22 9.22 -12.33
N GLY A 416 -20.71 9.47 -11.11
CA GLY A 416 -19.38 10.06 -10.90
C GLY A 416 -19.22 11.45 -11.53
N ASN A 417 -20.21 12.32 -11.35
CA ASN A 417 -20.25 13.65 -11.93
C ASN A 417 -19.69 14.70 -10.96
N ILE A 418 -19.20 15.80 -11.53
CA ILE A 418 -18.90 17.03 -10.77
C ILE A 418 -19.73 18.17 -11.36
N GLN A 419 -20.48 18.88 -10.53
CA GLN A 419 -21.34 19.99 -10.92
C GLN A 419 -20.92 21.28 -10.23
N VAL A 420 -20.71 22.34 -11.00
CA VAL A 420 -20.42 23.69 -10.51
C VAL A 420 -21.69 24.53 -10.64
N ASN A 421 -22.45 24.65 -9.56
CA ASN A 421 -23.71 25.37 -9.49
C ASN A 421 -23.63 26.70 -8.75
N GLN A 422 -22.44 27.06 -8.22
CA GLN A 422 -22.12 28.40 -7.70
C GLN A 422 -20.85 28.93 -8.33
N GLY A 423 -20.76 30.24 -8.45
CA GLY A 423 -19.63 30.90 -9.09
C GLY A 423 -18.38 30.83 -8.22
N ILE A 424 -17.27 30.35 -8.78
CA ILE A 424 -15.96 30.20 -8.14
C ILE A 424 -15.06 31.36 -8.54
N ASN A 425 -14.39 31.97 -7.54
CA ASN A 425 -13.49 33.11 -7.79
C ASN A 425 -12.36 33.14 -6.76
N TRP A 426 -11.15 32.78 -7.12
CA TRP A 426 -10.02 32.78 -6.18
C TRP A 426 -8.87 33.69 -6.64
N LEU A 427 -8.08 34.15 -5.65
CA LEU A 427 -7.07 35.20 -5.79
C LEU A 427 -5.64 34.73 -5.41
N ALA A 428 -5.39 33.43 -5.34
CA ALA A 428 -4.08 32.87 -4.98
C ALA A 428 -3.47 32.06 -6.13
N ALA A 429 -2.14 31.94 -6.15
CA ALA A 429 -1.38 31.15 -7.13
C ALA A 429 -1.53 29.62 -6.88
N THR A 430 -2.74 29.18 -6.73
CA THR A 430 -3.09 27.77 -6.48
C THR A 430 -3.82 27.14 -7.65
N THR A 431 -3.93 25.83 -7.62
CA THR A 431 -4.59 25.05 -8.67
C THR A 431 -5.91 24.48 -8.16
N LEU A 432 -6.99 24.68 -8.94
CA LEU A 432 -8.22 23.93 -8.82
C LEU A 432 -8.24 22.82 -9.86
N THR A 433 -8.34 21.56 -9.41
CA THR A 433 -8.45 20.39 -10.27
C THR A 433 -9.77 19.68 -9.99
N LEU A 434 -10.58 19.47 -11.02
CA LEU A 434 -11.80 18.66 -10.96
C LEU A 434 -11.59 17.39 -11.79
N ASN A 435 -11.66 16.23 -11.15
CA ASN A 435 -11.49 14.91 -11.78
C ASN A 435 -12.79 14.13 -11.68
N ALA A 436 -13.63 14.20 -12.69
CA ALA A 436 -14.85 13.41 -12.75
C ALA A 436 -14.63 12.08 -13.47
N VAL A 437 -15.11 10.98 -12.88
CA VAL A 437 -15.11 9.68 -13.58
C VAL A 437 -16.04 9.73 -14.80
N ASN A 438 -17.13 10.52 -14.71
CA ASN A 438 -18.08 10.71 -15.81
C ASN A 438 -18.03 12.16 -16.32
N ASN A 439 -18.99 13.01 -15.98
CA ASN A 439 -19.13 14.34 -16.57
C ASN A 439 -18.72 15.48 -15.63
N ILE A 440 -18.23 16.57 -16.19
CA ILE A 440 -18.12 17.85 -15.52
C ILE A 440 -19.13 18.82 -16.16
N VAL A 441 -19.95 19.46 -15.35
CA VAL A 441 -20.93 20.46 -15.79
C VAL A 441 -20.67 21.78 -15.04
N VAL A 442 -20.29 22.79 -15.79
CA VAL A 442 -20.10 24.14 -15.28
C VAL A 442 -21.33 24.98 -15.58
N SER A 443 -22.18 25.20 -14.60
CA SER A 443 -23.46 25.94 -14.71
C SER A 443 -23.36 27.37 -14.16
N GLN A 444 -22.26 27.73 -13.48
CA GLN A 444 -22.00 29.06 -12.96
C GLN A 444 -20.55 29.46 -13.24
N PRO A 445 -20.25 30.77 -13.29
CA PRO A 445 -18.94 31.26 -13.70
C PRO A 445 -17.78 30.75 -12.86
N ILE A 446 -16.65 30.48 -13.53
CA ILE A 446 -15.36 30.22 -12.87
C ILE A 446 -14.40 31.34 -13.26
N THR A 447 -13.82 32.00 -12.26
CA THR A 447 -12.90 33.11 -12.47
C THR A 447 -11.61 32.88 -11.70
N GLU A 448 -10.48 32.88 -12.41
CA GLU A 448 -9.15 32.84 -11.82
C GLU A 448 -8.45 34.21 -11.97
N ASN A 449 -8.01 34.78 -10.83
CA ASN A 449 -7.50 36.14 -10.77
C ASN A 449 -6.06 36.27 -10.21
N ALA A 450 -5.35 35.19 -10.03
CA ALA A 450 -4.00 35.20 -9.48
C ALA A 450 -2.93 34.83 -10.50
N VAL A 451 -1.77 35.50 -10.40
CA VAL A 451 -0.61 35.14 -11.22
C VAL A 451 -0.21 33.67 -10.99
N GLY A 452 -0.16 32.88 -12.07
CA GLY A 452 0.23 31.49 -12.03
C GLY A 452 -0.86 30.51 -11.54
N SER A 453 -2.09 30.97 -11.30
CA SER A 453 -3.23 30.10 -10.99
C SER A 453 -3.55 29.15 -12.14
N LYS A 454 -4.17 28.01 -11.83
CA LYS A 454 -4.51 27.00 -12.83
C LYS A 454 -5.89 26.40 -12.59
N LEU A 455 -6.65 26.22 -13.66
CA LEU A 455 -7.88 25.45 -13.69
C LEU A 455 -7.68 24.19 -14.54
N ILE A 456 -7.93 23.03 -13.94
CA ILE A 456 -7.82 21.73 -14.63
C ILE A 456 -9.12 20.97 -14.48
N LEU A 457 -9.80 20.69 -15.58
CA LEU A 457 -11.01 19.89 -15.63
C LEU A 457 -10.72 18.60 -16.39
N ASN A 458 -10.83 17.48 -15.73
CA ASN A 458 -10.64 16.14 -16.29
C ASN A 458 -11.93 15.34 -16.13
N ALA A 459 -12.60 15.02 -17.23
CA ALA A 459 -13.79 14.18 -17.24
C ALA A 459 -13.51 12.85 -17.96
N GLY A 460 -13.96 11.75 -17.39
CA GLY A 460 -13.91 10.45 -18.07
C GLY A 460 -14.85 10.38 -19.29
N ASN A 461 -15.90 11.19 -19.31
CA ASN A 461 -16.84 11.33 -20.41
C ASN A 461 -16.88 12.77 -20.91
N ASP A 462 -17.90 13.57 -20.64
CA ASP A 462 -18.08 14.89 -21.23
C ASP A 462 -17.73 16.04 -20.27
N ILE A 463 -17.23 17.15 -20.84
CA ILE A 463 -17.15 18.45 -20.19
C ILE A 463 -18.17 19.39 -20.85
N ASN A 464 -19.09 19.93 -20.07
CA ASN A 464 -20.11 20.88 -20.52
C ASN A 464 -19.92 22.24 -19.85
N ILE A 465 -19.51 23.25 -20.59
CA ILE A 465 -19.30 24.61 -20.14
C ILE A 465 -20.53 25.44 -20.49
N ASN A 466 -21.47 25.58 -19.53
CA ASN A 466 -22.73 26.30 -19.70
C ASN A 466 -22.71 27.69 -19.05
N ALA A 467 -21.60 28.07 -18.41
CA ALA A 467 -21.38 29.40 -17.85
C ALA A 467 -19.95 29.87 -18.14
N PRO A 468 -19.68 31.20 -18.12
CA PRO A 468 -18.37 31.73 -18.50
C PRO A 468 -17.22 31.23 -17.65
N ILE A 469 -16.09 30.96 -18.30
CA ILE A 469 -14.81 30.75 -17.62
C ILE A 469 -13.87 31.90 -18.00
N SER A 470 -13.32 32.56 -16.99
CA SER A 470 -12.46 33.76 -17.21
C SER A 470 -11.16 33.67 -16.42
N SER A 471 -10.07 34.07 -17.06
CA SER A 471 -8.75 34.18 -16.46
C SER A 471 -8.19 35.58 -16.72
N TYR A 472 -7.83 36.31 -15.67
CA TYR A 472 -7.42 37.71 -15.78
C TYR A 472 -5.96 37.98 -15.38
N ALA A 473 -5.24 37.00 -14.87
CA ALA A 473 -3.89 37.20 -14.37
C ALA A 473 -2.80 36.62 -15.30
N VAL A 474 -1.56 37.01 -15.03
CA VAL A 474 -0.37 36.62 -15.81
C VAL A 474 -0.07 35.12 -15.59
N SER A 475 0.34 34.41 -16.65
CA SER A 475 0.80 33.01 -16.63
C SER A 475 -0.22 32.02 -16.08
N THR A 476 -1.49 32.26 -16.32
CA THR A 476 -2.58 31.34 -15.95
C THR A 476 -2.74 30.23 -16.98
N ALA A 477 -3.34 29.11 -16.58
CA ALA A 477 -3.59 28.00 -17.49
C ALA A 477 -4.96 27.36 -17.23
N ILE A 478 -5.77 27.29 -18.28
CA ILE A 478 -7.03 26.54 -18.29
C ILE A 478 -6.86 25.28 -19.14
N ASN A 479 -7.02 24.11 -18.53
CA ASN A 479 -6.93 22.81 -19.20
C ASN A 479 -8.24 22.04 -19.07
N LEU A 480 -8.87 21.72 -20.19
CA LEU A 480 -10.09 20.91 -20.27
C LEU A 480 -9.78 19.58 -20.97
N ASN A 481 -9.92 18.46 -20.28
CA ASN A 481 -9.59 17.14 -20.82
C ASN A 481 -10.79 16.21 -20.68
N ALA A 482 -11.42 15.82 -21.78
CA ALA A 482 -12.57 14.93 -21.80
C ALA A 482 -12.24 13.57 -22.42
N GLY A 483 -12.75 12.51 -21.81
CA GLY A 483 -12.70 11.15 -22.37
C GLY A 483 -13.65 10.94 -23.55
N ASN A 484 -14.61 11.84 -23.75
CA ASN A 484 -15.54 11.85 -24.86
C ASN A 484 -15.59 13.25 -25.48
N ASN A 485 -16.56 14.12 -25.16
CA ASN A 485 -16.69 15.43 -25.80
C ASN A 485 -16.41 16.60 -24.85
N VAL A 486 -15.97 17.73 -25.45
CA VAL A 486 -15.98 19.04 -24.78
C VAL A 486 -16.97 19.95 -25.50
N ASN A 487 -18.00 20.40 -24.77
CA ASN A 487 -19.04 21.29 -25.26
C ASN A 487 -18.89 22.69 -24.64
N ILE A 488 -18.56 23.68 -25.43
CA ILE A 488 -18.39 25.07 -24.99
C ILE A 488 -19.65 25.86 -25.36
N ASN A 489 -20.58 25.96 -24.44
CA ASN A 489 -21.88 26.64 -24.62
C ASN A 489 -21.89 28.05 -24.03
N SER A 490 -20.82 28.47 -23.39
CA SER A 490 -20.64 29.78 -22.78
C SER A 490 -19.21 30.30 -23.03
N PRO A 491 -18.99 31.63 -23.02
CA PRO A 491 -17.69 32.19 -23.35
C PRO A 491 -16.54 31.71 -22.46
N ILE A 492 -15.38 31.49 -23.08
CA ILE A 492 -14.10 31.34 -22.38
C ILE A 492 -13.20 32.51 -22.73
N THR A 493 -12.74 33.25 -21.73
CA THR A 493 -11.90 34.45 -21.90
C THR A 493 -10.59 34.32 -21.12
N ILE A 494 -9.47 34.45 -21.84
CA ILE A 494 -8.13 34.46 -21.27
C ILE A 494 -7.48 35.86 -21.48
N ASN A 495 -7.39 36.64 -20.40
CA ASN A 495 -6.95 38.04 -20.45
C ASN A 495 -5.54 38.26 -19.89
N GLY A 496 -4.84 37.21 -19.43
CA GLY A 496 -3.51 37.33 -18.83
C GLY A 496 -2.36 37.34 -19.86
N VAL A 497 -1.29 38.01 -19.59
CA VAL A 497 -0.04 37.88 -20.35
C VAL A 497 0.50 36.47 -20.18
N SER A 498 0.84 35.78 -21.28
CA SER A 498 1.26 34.36 -21.30
C SER A 498 0.19 33.38 -20.76
N ALA A 499 -1.09 33.75 -20.90
CA ALA A 499 -2.18 32.85 -20.55
C ALA A 499 -2.41 31.78 -21.62
N GLY A 500 -2.74 30.56 -21.20
CA GLY A 500 -2.99 29.42 -22.09
C GLY A 500 -4.36 28.78 -21.87
N LEU A 501 -5.01 28.38 -22.96
CA LEU A 501 -6.19 27.54 -22.97
C LEU A 501 -5.88 26.28 -23.77
N THR A 502 -5.97 25.11 -23.14
CA THR A 502 -5.86 23.84 -23.84
C THR A 502 -7.14 23.04 -23.63
N ILE A 503 -7.77 22.65 -24.72
CA ILE A 503 -8.97 21.79 -24.72
C ILE A 503 -8.62 20.52 -25.45
N SER A 504 -8.81 19.39 -24.81
CA SER A 504 -8.55 18.05 -25.36
C SER A 504 -9.76 17.15 -25.20
N ALA A 505 -10.19 16.50 -26.28
CA ALA A 505 -11.31 15.56 -26.29
C ALA A 505 -10.92 14.28 -27.05
N LYS A 506 -11.27 13.10 -26.50
CA LYS A 506 -11.08 11.83 -27.25
C LYS A 506 -12.10 11.63 -28.36
N GLN A 507 -13.16 12.39 -28.37
CA GLN A 507 -14.12 12.42 -29.45
C GLN A 507 -14.18 13.83 -30.06
N ASN A 508 -15.14 14.63 -29.69
CA ASN A 508 -15.40 15.89 -30.37
C ASN A 508 -15.19 17.11 -29.45
N ILE A 509 -14.77 18.20 -30.03
CA ILE A 509 -14.85 19.54 -29.46
C ILE A 509 -15.91 20.31 -30.22
N ILE A 510 -16.92 20.81 -29.48
CA ILE A 510 -18.02 21.58 -30.05
C ILE A 510 -18.10 22.91 -29.35
N THR A 511 -17.91 24.02 -30.09
CA THR A 511 -18.03 25.36 -29.51
C THR A 511 -19.24 26.06 -30.13
N THR A 512 -20.14 26.55 -29.28
CA THR A 512 -21.27 27.39 -29.73
C THR A 512 -21.15 28.83 -29.21
N ALA A 513 -20.17 29.10 -28.34
CA ALA A 513 -19.92 30.40 -27.75
C ALA A 513 -18.51 30.91 -28.05
N LEU A 514 -18.27 32.19 -27.82
CA LEU A 514 -17.00 32.87 -28.10
C LEU A 514 -15.87 32.37 -27.22
N ILE A 515 -14.75 32.07 -27.85
CA ILE A 515 -13.46 31.91 -27.14
C ILE A 515 -12.60 33.12 -27.47
N SER A 516 -12.11 33.82 -26.44
CA SER A 516 -11.35 35.05 -26.68
C SER A 516 -10.09 35.14 -25.81
N SER A 517 -9.07 35.77 -26.38
CA SER A 517 -7.89 36.22 -25.68
C SER A 517 -7.72 37.71 -25.93
N VAL A 518 -7.50 38.48 -24.86
CA VAL A 518 -7.37 39.95 -24.93
C VAL A 518 -5.98 40.41 -24.42
N ALA A 519 -5.05 39.51 -24.26
CA ALA A 519 -3.79 39.74 -23.62
C ALA A 519 -2.74 40.50 -24.47
N ALA A 520 -1.86 41.19 -23.78
CA ALA A 520 -0.93 42.11 -24.38
C ALA A 520 0.37 41.51 -24.97
N ALA A 521 0.76 40.26 -24.67
CA ALA A 521 2.06 39.74 -25.09
C ALA A 521 2.02 38.37 -25.80
N THR A 522 1.62 37.32 -25.15
CA THR A 522 1.56 35.97 -25.73
C THR A 522 0.33 35.25 -25.20
N SER A 523 -0.50 34.74 -26.08
CA SER A 523 -1.61 33.89 -25.71
C SER A 523 -1.66 32.69 -26.63
N GLN A 524 -2.02 31.53 -26.07
CA GLN A 524 -2.15 30.30 -26.83
C GLN A 524 -3.51 29.65 -26.54
N ILE A 525 -4.27 29.41 -27.58
CA ILE A 525 -5.50 28.62 -27.53
C ILE A 525 -5.29 27.40 -28.40
N THR A 526 -5.43 26.22 -27.79
CA THR A 526 -5.24 24.94 -28.49
C THR A 526 -6.45 24.03 -28.29
N LEU A 527 -7.01 23.56 -29.39
CA LEU A 527 -8.12 22.59 -29.43
C LEU A 527 -7.61 21.27 -30.04
N ASN A 528 -7.61 20.20 -29.27
CA ASN A 528 -7.18 18.86 -29.69
C ASN A 528 -8.34 17.89 -29.62
N ALA A 529 -9.00 17.60 -30.73
CA ALA A 529 -10.03 16.60 -30.87
C ALA A 529 -9.46 15.34 -31.52
N GLN A 530 -9.63 14.17 -30.92
CA GLN A 530 -9.22 12.94 -31.64
C GLN A 530 -10.19 12.59 -32.78
N ASN A 531 -11.40 13.10 -32.75
CA ASN A 531 -12.40 12.96 -33.82
C ASN A 531 -12.65 14.32 -34.48
N ASN A 532 -13.73 15.02 -34.19
CA ASN A 532 -14.12 16.23 -34.93
C ASN A 532 -13.98 17.50 -34.04
N ALA A 533 -13.66 18.63 -34.71
CA ALA A 533 -13.73 19.96 -34.11
C ALA A 533 -14.82 20.77 -34.85
N VAL A 534 -15.85 21.23 -34.12
CA VAL A 534 -16.91 22.09 -34.62
C VAL A 534 -16.82 23.46 -33.96
N ILE A 535 -16.40 24.46 -34.71
CA ILE A 535 -16.22 25.83 -34.22
C ILE A 535 -17.46 26.63 -34.66
N GLY A 536 -18.51 26.56 -33.85
CA GLY A 536 -19.77 27.28 -34.07
C GLY A 536 -19.82 28.64 -33.38
N GLY A 537 -19.04 28.82 -32.29
CA GLY A 537 -18.77 30.11 -31.70
C GLY A 537 -17.56 30.82 -32.32
N GLY A 538 -17.52 32.13 -32.28
CA GLY A 538 -16.38 32.90 -32.77
C GLY A 538 -15.09 32.63 -31.97
N VAL A 539 -13.94 32.85 -32.59
CA VAL A 539 -12.64 32.87 -31.89
C VAL A 539 -11.96 34.20 -32.13
N ASN A 540 -11.63 34.86 -31.04
CA ASN A 540 -10.96 36.16 -31.08
C ASN A 540 -9.62 36.05 -30.33
N ILE A 541 -8.51 36.11 -31.03
CA ILE A 541 -7.21 36.10 -30.40
C ILE A 541 -6.52 37.45 -30.61
N ALA A 542 -6.07 38.05 -29.52
CA ALA A 542 -5.35 39.31 -29.55
C ALA A 542 -4.06 39.19 -28.72
N GLY A 543 -2.99 39.85 -29.21
CA GLY A 543 -1.70 39.87 -28.53
C GLY A 543 -0.55 40.00 -29.47
N VAL A 544 0.64 40.31 -28.95
CA VAL A 544 1.85 40.49 -29.79
C VAL A 544 2.22 39.17 -30.52
N SER A 545 2.05 38.01 -29.86
CA SER A 545 2.32 36.69 -30.42
C SER A 545 1.22 35.70 -30.04
N ALA A 546 0.01 35.94 -30.51
CA ALA A 546 -1.15 35.09 -30.25
C ALA A 546 -1.24 33.90 -31.21
N GLN A 547 -1.59 32.73 -30.70
CA GLN A 547 -1.73 31.52 -31.50
C GLN A 547 -3.09 30.84 -31.23
N PHE A 548 -3.77 30.50 -32.31
CA PHE A 548 -4.93 29.63 -32.27
C PHE A 548 -4.63 28.36 -33.06
N ASN A 549 -4.62 27.24 -32.38
CA ASN A 549 -4.30 25.94 -32.94
C ASN A 549 -5.48 25.00 -32.80
N VAL A 550 -5.90 24.37 -33.89
CA VAL A 550 -6.91 23.31 -33.95
C VAL A 550 -6.27 22.06 -34.52
N ASN A 551 -6.33 20.98 -33.79
CA ASN A 551 -5.91 19.67 -34.27
C ASN A 551 -7.11 18.71 -34.14
N SER A 552 -7.66 18.25 -35.27
CA SER A 552 -8.69 17.23 -35.27
C SER A 552 -8.20 15.95 -35.96
N GLY A 553 -8.54 14.80 -35.45
CA GLY A 553 -8.20 13.50 -36.06
C GLY A 553 -9.08 13.18 -37.29
N GLN A 554 -10.26 13.80 -37.37
CA GLN A 554 -11.19 13.68 -38.50
C GLN A 554 -11.48 15.05 -39.11
N ASP A 555 -12.69 15.59 -38.94
CA ASP A 555 -13.10 16.81 -39.59
C ASP A 555 -12.99 18.04 -38.70
N THR A 556 -12.69 19.19 -39.30
CA THR A 556 -12.88 20.50 -38.68
C THR A 556 -13.93 21.28 -39.46
N GLN A 557 -14.99 21.72 -38.75
CA GLN A 557 -16.02 22.60 -39.31
C GLN A 557 -15.91 23.98 -38.66
N ILE A 558 -15.69 25.00 -39.45
CA ILE A 558 -15.59 26.40 -39.00
C ILE A 558 -16.87 27.10 -39.44
N ASN A 559 -17.82 27.26 -38.51
CA ASN A 559 -19.14 27.83 -38.77
C ASN A 559 -19.27 29.27 -38.25
N SER A 560 -18.22 29.85 -37.68
CA SER A 560 -18.17 31.22 -37.17
C SER A 560 -16.83 31.86 -37.44
N SER A 561 -16.73 33.17 -37.30
CA SER A 561 -15.52 33.93 -37.64
C SER A 561 -14.34 33.63 -36.70
N LEU A 562 -13.16 33.51 -37.29
CA LEU A 562 -11.89 33.45 -36.58
C LEU A 562 -11.12 34.75 -36.83
N SER A 563 -10.79 35.47 -35.76
CA SER A 563 -10.15 36.77 -35.83
C SER A 563 -8.82 36.78 -35.05
N GLY A 564 -7.76 37.15 -35.71
CA GLY A 564 -6.42 37.30 -35.10
C GLY A 564 -5.97 38.75 -35.17
N LEU A 565 -5.80 39.45 -34.03
CA LEU A 565 -5.45 40.85 -33.94
C LEU A 565 -4.09 40.98 -33.20
N GLY A 566 -3.04 41.33 -33.89
CA GLY A 566 -1.74 41.52 -33.25
C GLY A 566 -0.57 41.38 -34.23
N ALA A 567 0.65 41.71 -33.73
CA ALA A 567 1.82 41.84 -34.61
C ALA A 567 2.24 40.53 -35.30
N THR A 568 2.14 39.38 -34.57
CA THR A 568 2.51 38.06 -35.10
C THR A 568 1.47 37.02 -34.69
N THR A 569 0.25 37.15 -35.17
CA THR A 569 -0.84 36.23 -34.90
C THR A 569 -0.85 35.07 -35.88
N SER A 570 -1.01 33.84 -35.41
CA SER A 570 -1.20 32.68 -36.28
C SER A 570 -2.50 31.94 -35.99
N ILE A 571 -3.20 31.57 -37.05
CA ILE A 571 -4.36 30.66 -36.99
C ILE A 571 -3.95 29.38 -37.74
N ASN A 572 -3.84 28.29 -37.03
CA ASN A 572 -3.41 26.98 -37.50
C ASN A 572 -4.54 25.99 -37.34
N VAL A 573 -5.09 25.46 -38.43
CA VAL A 573 -6.12 24.43 -38.41
C VAL A 573 -5.60 23.21 -39.13
N ILE A 574 -5.46 22.12 -38.43
CA ILE A 574 -4.97 20.84 -38.94
C ILE A 574 -6.05 19.79 -38.69
N SER A 575 -6.51 19.16 -39.75
CA SER A 575 -7.51 18.08 -39.71
C SER A 575 -6.96 16.81 -40.34
N GLY A 576 -7.19 15.67 -39.69
CA GLY A 576 -6.82 14.36 -40.24
C GLY A 576 -7.63 14.01 -41.49
N ARG A 577 -8.84 14.61 -41.68
CA ARG A 577 -9.69 14.40 -42.83
C ARG A 577 -10.05 15.72 -43.51
N ASP A 578 -11.21 16.31 -43.23
CA ASP A 578 -11.70 17.48 -43.99
C ASP A 578 -11.66 18.75 -43.13
N ILE A 579 -11.42 19.88 -43.83
CA ILE A 579 -11.69 21.22 -43.29
C ILE A 579 -12.78 21.85 -44.13
N THR A 580 -13.85 22.33 -43.48
CA THR A 580 -14.92 23.06 -44.15
C THR A 580 -15.17 24.38 -43.41
N THR A 581 -15.09 25.50 -44.15
CA THR A 581 -15.51 26.80 -43.63
C THR A 581 -16.89 27.13 -44.25
N SER A 582 -17.85 27.57 -43.41
CA SER A 582 -19.19 27.97 -43.90
C SER A 582 -19.15 29.36 -44.49
N GLY A 583 -20.15 29.72 -45.33
CA GLY A 583 -20.23 31.04 -45.97
C GLY A 583 -20.33 32.22 -45.02
N ALA A 584 -20.66 31.99 -43.74
CA ALA A 584 -20.74 33.02 -42.70
C ALA A 584 -19.45 33.17 -41.87
N SER A 585 -18.46 32.28 -42.01
CA SER A 585 -17.24 32.24 -41.22
C SER A 585 -16.07 32.91 -41.88
N VAL A 586 -15.84 34.18 -41.60
CA VAL A 586 -14.66 34.92 -42.13
C VAL A 586 -13.44 34.59 -41.25
N ILE A 587 -12.32 34.25 -41.91
CA ILE A 587 -11.05 34.04 -41.21
C ILE A 587 -10.16 35.24 -41.51
N THR A 588 -9.82 36.05 -40.48
CA THR A 588 -9.03 37.28 -40.71
C THR A 588 -7.90 37.36 -39.70
N THR A 589 -6.73 37.82 -40.17
CA THR A 589 -5.64 38.24 -39.32
C THR A 589 -5.15 39.61 -39.75
N THR A 590 -4.83 40.46 -38.75
CA THR A 590 -4.32 41.81 -38.99
C THR A 590 -3.06 42.04 -38.17
N GLY A 591 -1.93 42.34 -38.80
CA GLY A 591 -0.62 42.58 -38.17
C GLY A 591 0.54 42.28 -39.13
N ALA A 592 1.73 42.70 -38.77
CA ALA A 592 2.88 42.69 -39.67
C ALA A 592 3.40 41.29 -40.07
N GLY A 593 3.25 40.27 -39.20
CA GLY A 593 3.77 38.93 -39.45
C GLY A 593 2.71 37.87 -39.16
N THR A 594 1.48 38.08 -39.58
CA THR A 594 0.37 37.15 -39.31
C THR A 594 0.25 36.09 -40.41
N ASN A 595 -0.28 34.90 -40.02
CA ASN A 595 -0.48 33.83 -41.01
C ASN A 595 -1.76 33.05 -40.73
N VAL A 596 -2.26 32.41 -41.79
CA VAL A 596 -3.35 31.43 -41.73
C VAL A 596 -2.91 30.14 -42.42
N TYR A 597 -2.91 29.06 -41.68
CA TYR A 597 -2.63 27.72 -42.17
C TYR A 597 -3.89 26.84 -42.05
N LEU A 598 -4.45 26.39 -43.17
CA LEU A 598 -5.53 25.40 -43.20
C LEU A 598 -4.97 24.14 -43.86
N ILE A 599 -4.81 23.09 -43.07
CA ILE A 599 -4.15 21.86 -43.51
C ILE A 599 -5.10 20.69 -43.32
N ALA A 600 -5.68 20.20 -44.40
CA ALA A 600 -6.60 19.07 -44.42
C ALA A 600 -5.88 17.78 -44.84
N GLY A 601 -6.09 16.71 -44.10
CA GLY A 601 -5.63 15.38 -44.50
C GLY A 601 -6.25 14.91 -45.81
N ARG A 602 -7.54 15.25 -46.03
CA ARG A 602 -8.27 14.92 -47.27
C ARG A 602 -8.66 16.17 -48.01
N ASN A 603 -9.84 16.77 -47.79
CA ASN A 603 -10.33 17.91 -48.58
C ASN A 603 -10.36 19.20 -47.76
N LEU A 604 -10.09 20.31 -48.41
CA LEU A 604 -10.23 21.66 -47.84
C LEU A 604 -11.29 22.42 -48.66
N THR A 605 -12.41 22.76 -48.03
CA THR A 605 -13.45 23.62 -48.61
C THR A 605 -13.49 24.96 -47.93
N VAL A 606 -13.14 26.01 -48.68
CA VAL A 606 -13.16 27.40 -48.20
C VAL A 606 -14.45 28.05 -48.72
N GLY A 607 -15.49 28.05 -47.85
CA GLY A 607 -16.79 28.64 -48.12
C GLY A 607 -16.95 30.11 -47.76
N ALA A 608 -16.01 30.66 -46.97
CA ALA A 608 -15.98 32.06 -46.55
C ALA A 608 -14.60 32.70 -46.77
N ALA A 609 -14.55 34.02 -46.81
CA ALA A 609 -13.31 34.75 -47.10
C ALA A 609 -12.21 34.46 -46.08
N VAL A 610 -11.00 34.22 -46.58
CA VAL A 610 -9.79 34.08 -45.79
C VAL A 610 -8.88 35.26 -46.18
N SER A 611 -8.53 36.09 -45.18
CA SER A 611 -7.77 37.31 -45.43
C SER A 611 -6.67 37.55 -44.38
N THR A 612 -5.48 37.75 -44.82
CA THR A 612 -4.38 38.20 -43.97
C THR A 612 -3.96 39.60 -44.44
N VAL A 613 -3.79 40.54 -43.51
CA VAL A 613 -3.40 41.91 -43.75
C VAL A 613 -2.12 42.23 -42.98
N GLY A 614 -1.00 42.41 -43.71
CA GLY A 614 0.29 42.73 -43.11
C GLY A 614 1.44 42.59 -44.10
N ALA A 615 2.66 43.02 -43.67
CA ALA A 615 3.81 43.05 -44.56
C ALA A 615 4.36 41.67 -44.95
N THR A 616 4.19 40.66 -44.07
CA THR A 616 4.62 39.29 -44.32
C THR A 616 3.51 38.36 -43.81
N SER A 617 2.40 38.26 -44.53
CA SER A 617 1.18 37.59 -44.03
C SER A 617 0.70 36.53 -45.06
N PRO A 618 1.31 35.37 -45.11
CA PRO A 618 0.94 34.28 -45.99
C PRO A 618 -0.37 33.63 -45.63
N VAL A 619 -1.06 33.11 -46.63
CA VAL A 619 -2.14 32.14 -46.49
C VAL A 619 -1.71 30.83 -47.13
N GLU A 620 -1.75 29.77 -46.38
CA GLU A 620 -1.39 28.42 -46.87
C GLU A 620 -2.59 27.50 -46.73
N LEU A 621 -3.02 26.95 -47.89
CA LEU A 621 -4.16 26.09 -48.01
C LEU A 621 -3.71 24.72 -48.54
N TYR A 622 -3.66 23.75 -47.66
CA TYR A 622 -3.13 22.43 -47.98
C TYR A 622 -4.22 21.37 -47.82
N SER A 623 -4.32 20.50 -48.79
CA SER A 623 -5.20 19.33 -48.76
C SER A 623 -4.41 18.06 -49.06
N GLY A 624 -4.98 16.92 -48.73
CA GLY A 624 -4.34 15.63 -48.99
C GLY A 624 -3.11 15.37 -48.10
N MET A 625 -2.95 16.05 -46.97
CA MET A 625 -1.76 16.00 -46.09
C MET A 625 -1.69 14.76 -45.18
N ALA A 626 -2.68 13.89 -45.21
CA ALA A 626 -2.68 12.63 -44.44
C ALA A 626 -1.70 11.54 -44.96
N GLY A 627 -0.89 11.88 -45.95
CA GLY A 627 0.11 10.96 -46.52
C GLY A 627 -0.49 9.84 -47.36
N ILE A 628 -1.67 10.04 -47.90
CA ILE A 628 -2.39 9.07 -48.76
C ILE A 628 -1.86 9.17 -50.18
N ALA A 629 -1.53 8.04 -50.82
CA ALA A 629 -1.05 7.99 -52.19
C ALA A 629 -2.06 8.65 -53.14
N PRO A 630 -1.59 9.31 -54.23
CA PRO A 630 -2.44 9.91 -55.24
C PRO A 630 -3.48 8.93 -55.75
N GLY A 631 -4.73 9.38 -55.89
CA GLY A 631 -5.85 8.59 -56.43
C GLY A 631 -6.57 7.71 -55.38
N LEU A 632 -6.11 7.64 -54.11
CA LEU A 632 -6.75 6.82 -53.06
C LEU A 632 -7.67 7.64 -52.13
N ALA A 633 -7.56 8.98 -52.13
CA ALA A 633 -8.47 9.87 -51.44
C ALA A 633 -8.47 11.22 -52.16
N ALA A 634 -9.64 11.81 -52.32
CA ALA A 634 -9.75 13.16 -52.86
C ALA A 634 -8.98 14.12 -51.96
N GLY A 635 -8.00 14.81 -52.48
CA GLY A 635 -7.14 15.76 -51.79
C GLY A 635 -7.31 17.15 -52.33
N THR A 636 -8.58 17.59 -52.52
CA THR A 636 -8.90 18.82 -53.25
C THR A 636 -8.92 20.04 -52.33
N VAL A 637 -8.55 21.20 -52.89
CA VAL A 637 -8.80 22.53 -52.31
C VAL A 637 -9.91 23.19 -53.11
N ILE A 638 -11.10 23.37 -52.52
CA ILE A 638 -12.25 24.00 -53.13
C ILE A 638 -12.37 25.42 -52.58
N LEU A 639 -12.27 26.42 -53.46
CA LEU A 639 -12.37 27.83 -53.08
C LEU A 639 -13.70 28.40 -53.58
N ASN A 640 -14.68 28.53 -52.70
CA ASN A 640 -16.00 29.15 -52.98
C ASN A 640 -16.02 30.64 -52.56
N ALA A 641 -14.93 31.16 -51.94
CA ALA A 641 -14.79 32.51 -51.50
C ALA A 641 -13.34 33.05 -51.72
N ALA A 642 -13.18 34.36 -51.60
CA ALA A 642 -11.90 35.01 -51.84
C ALA A 642 -10.86 34.63 -50.78
N VAL A 643 -9.64 34.38 -51.24
CA VAL A 643 -8.45 34.17 -50.40
C VAL A 643 -7.42 35.23 -50.74
N THR A 644 -7.02 36.04 -49.74
CA THR A 644 -6.09 37.15 -49.89
C THR A 644 -5.01 37.16 -48.83
N GLY A 645 -3.77 37.42 -49.24
CA GLY A 645 -2.59 37.51 -48.39
C GLY A 645 -1.39 38.03 -49.18
N THR A 646 -0.25 38.25 -48.51
CA THR A 646 0.99 38.66 -49.22
C THR A 646 1.48 37.54 -50.18
N SER A 647 1.18 36.31 -49.89
CA SER A 647 1.30 35.17 -50.78
C SER A 647 0.19 34.17 -50.48
N VAL A 648 -0.34 33.53 -51.48
CA VAL A 648 -1.31 32.43 -51.35
C VAL A 648 -0.66 31.16 -51.86
N SER A 649 -0.38 30.22 -51.00
CA SER A 649 0.17 28.91 -51.37
C SER A 649 -0.93 27.86 -51.31
N ILE A 650 -1.09 27.09 -52.41
CA ILE A 650 -2.07 26.01 -52.45
C ILE A 650 -1.33 24.71 -52.76
N LEU A 651 -1.43 23.78 -51.81
CA LEU A 651 -0.90 22.45 -51.99
C LEU A 651 -2.07 21.45 -52.04
N PHE A 652 -2.11 20.61 -53.03
CA PHE A 652 -3.20 19.65 -53.21
C PHE A 652 -2.65 18.26 -53.59
N ASN A 653 -3.38 17.24 -53.21
CA ASN A 653 -3.10 15.87 -53.65
C ASN A 653 -3.94 15.59 -54.90
N PRO A 654 -3.35 15.45 -56.09
CA PRO A 654 -4.10 15.19 -57.29
C PRO A 654 -4.65 13.76 -57.31
N ASP A 655 -5.76 13.56 -58.06
CA ASP A 655 -6.31 12.21 -58.31
C ASP A 655 -5.31 11.34 -59.11
N GLY A 656 -4.36 11.99 -59.76
CA GLY A 656 -3.24 11.37 -60.46
C GLY A 656 -2.32 12.43 -61.02
N TYR A 657 -1.04 12.15 -61.07
CA TYR A 657 -0.02 13.14 -61.51
C TYR A 657 -0.03 13.49 -63.00
N ALA A 658 -0.80 12.73 -63.81
CA ALA A 658 -0.88 12.96 -65.26
C ALA A 658 -1.57 14.29 -65.63
N ASN A 659 -2.52 14.77 -64.82
CA ASN A 659 -3.35 15.95 -65.12
C ASN A 659 -2.91 17.20 -64.30
N THR A 660 -1.77 17.19 -63.68
CA THR A 660 -1.32 18.27 -62.76
C THR A 660 -1.39 19.68 -63.37
N VAL A 661 -1.18 19.83 -64.68
CA VAL A 661 -1.25 21.15 -65.35
C VAL A 661 -2.69 21.69 -65.42
N ALA A 662 -3.64 20.84 -65.70
CA ALA A 662 -5.08 21.20 -65.74
C ALA A 662 -5.59 21.52 -64.35
N ASP A 663 -5.19 20.71 -63.36
CA ASP A 663 -5.56 20.89 -61.95
C ASP A 663 -5.05 22.21 -61.37
N ILE A 664 -3.80 22.59 -61.67
CA ILE A 664 -3.21 23.88 -61.27
C ILE A 664 -3.92 25.09 -61.96
N ALA A 665 -4.34 24.94 -63.21
CA ALA A 665 -5.06 25.99 -63.94
C ALA A 665 -6.44 26.30 -63.33
N GLY A 666 -7.00 25.42 -62.51
CA GLY A 666 -8.27 25.62 -61.81
C GLY A 666 -8.19 26.57 -60.61
N TYR A 667 -7.00 26.92 -60.13
CA TYR A 667 -6.80 27.82 -58.98
C TYR A 667 -6.62 29.30 -59.41
N PRO A 668 -6.82 30.27 -58.45
CA PRO A 668 -6.72 31.71 -58.78
C PRO A 668 -5.37 32.08 -59.40
N VAL A 669 -5.43 32.96 -60.39
CA VAL A 669 -4.23 33.53 -61.07
C VAL A 669 -3.35 34.20 -60.01
N GLY A 670 -2.04 33.90 -60.05
CA GLY A 670 -1.07 34.44 -59.06
C GLY A 670 -0.93 33.59 -57.78
N SER A 671 -1.74 32.58 -57.58
CA SER A 671 -1.48 31.62 -56.51
C SER A 671 -0.33 30.66 -56.82
N ASN A 672 0.47 30.31 -55.82
CA ASN A 672 1.51 29.30 -55.95
C ASN A 672 0.93 27.91 -55.71
N ALA A 673 0.21 27.38 -56.71
CA ALA A 673 -0.44 26.07 -56.62
C ALA A 673 0.50 24.93 -57.11
N LYS A 674 0.67 23.89 -56.32
CA LYS A 674 1.50 22.72 -56.66
C LYS A 674 0.86 21.42 -56.20
N ALA A 675 1.09 20.37 -56.96
CA ALA A 675 0.72 19.03 -56.55
C ALA A 675 1.72 18.47 -55.50
N LEU A 676 1.20 17.81 -54.50
CA LEU A 676 2.00 17.31 -53.38
C LEU A 676 2.71 16.01 -53.72
N ILE A 677 3.95 15.89 -53.25
CA ILE A 677 4.68 14.64 -53.11
C ILE A 677 4.95 14.37 -51.62
N TYR A 678 4.58 13.18 -51.21
CA TYR A 678 4.75 12.75 -49.83
C TYR A 678 6.07 11.99 -49.63
N LEU A 679 6.67 12.20 -48.49
CA LEU A 679 7.81 11.43 -48.04
C LEU A 679 7.36 10.48 -46.94
N VAL A 680 7.78 9.24 -47.04
CA VAL A 680 7.55 8.22 -46.00
C VAL A 680 8.88 7.76 -45.44
N GLY A 681 8.87 7.54 -44.14
CA GLY A 681 10.00 6.97 -43.41
C GLY A 681 10.19 5.50 -43.75
N THR A 682 11.41 5.03 -43.65
CA THR A 682 11.72 3.59 -43.71
C THR A 682 11.78 3.04 -42.28
N ASN A 683 11.11 1.92 -42.10
CA ASN A 683 11.16 1.23 -40.81
C ASN A 683 12.56 0.71 -40.50
N LYS A 684 12.91 0.65 -39.23
CA LYS A 684 14.16 0.02 -38.79
C LYS A 684 13.95 -0.87 -37.58
N VAL A 685 14.93 -1.71 -37.32
CA VAL A 685 15.05 -2.41 -36.03
C VAL A 685 15.76 -1.47 -35.05
N TYR A 686 15.34 -1.48 -33.80
CA TYR A 686 15.98 -0.73 -32.73
C TYR A 686 17.48 -1.00 -32.68
N ASN A 687 18.26 0.06 -32.58
CA ASN A 687 19.73 -0.02 -32.50
C ASN A 687 20.35 1.06 -31.60
N GLY A 688 19.53 1.61 -30.67
CA GLY A 688 19.96 2.66 -29.73
C GLY A 688 20.17 4.04 -30.32
N THR A 689 19.92 4.24 -31.63
CA THR A 689 20.16 5.53 -32.29
C THR A 689 18.89 6.10 -32.93
N THR A 690 18.86 7.42 -33.09
CA THR A 690 17.78 8.10 -33.82
C THR A 690 18.01 8.14 -35.32
N THR A 691 19.15 7.67 -35.82
CA THR A 691 19.46 7.69 -37.25
C THR A 691 18.42 6.89 -38.03
N ALA A 692 17.84 7.50 -39.04
CA ALA A 692 16.86 6.86 -39.92
C ALA A 692 17.51 6.48 -41.25
N GLY A 693 16.84 5.60 -41.97
CA GLY A 693 17.15 5.31 -43.37
C GLY A 693 16.68 6.45 -44.31
N PRO A 694 17.04 6.41 -45.59
CA PRO A 694 16.58 7.38 -46.56
C PRO A 694 15.05 7.35 -46.68
N LEU A 695 14.43 8.52 -46.80
CA LEU A 695 13.00 8.63 -47.06
C LEU A 695 12.67 8.16 -48.49
N LEU A 696 11.46 7.77 -48.68
CA LEU A 696 10.92 7.35 -49.99
C LEU A 696 9.80 8.30 -50.40
N MET A 697 9.62 8.52 -51.72
CA MET A 697 8.45 9.18 -52.25
C MET A 697 7.27 8.20 -52.33
N MET A 698 6.17 8.53 -51.67
CA MET A 698 4.97 7.69 -51.67
C MET A 698 4.28 7.76 -53.04
N GLY A 699 3.82 6.60 -53.54
CA GLY A 699 2.96 6.53 -54.70
C GLY A 699 3.58 6.91 -56.02
N ASN A 700 4.87 6.69 -56.21
CA ASN A 700 5.62 7.12 -57.40
C ASN A 700 5.84 6.12 -58.52
N PRO A 701 4.95 5.30 -59.00
CA PRO A 701 5.18 4.64 -60.28
C PRO A 701 4.87 5.51 -61.53
N ALA A 702 4.09 6.58 -61.33
CA ALA A 702 3.57 7.36 -62.47
C ALA A 702 4.48 8.55 -62.88
N LEU A 703 5.46 8.89 -62.07
CA LEU A 703 6.31 10.05 -62.36
C LEU A 703 7.53 9.73 -63.21
N GLY A 704 7.84 8.47 -63.46
CA GLY A 704 8.68 7.95 -64.53
C GLY A 704 10.05 8.65 -64.70
N GLY A 705 10.74 9.08 -63.67
CA GLY A 705 11.97 9.84 -63.76
C GLY A 705 11.82 11.34 -64.04
N LEU A 706 10.59 11.84 -64.21
CA LEU A 706 10.29 13.27 -64.46
C LEU A 706 10.47 14.09 -63.16
N VAL A 707 10.33 13.44 -61.99
CA VAL A 707 10.62 13.99 -60.67
C VAL A 707 11.45 13.00 -59.86
N THR A 708 12.51 13.46 -59.26
CA THR A 708 13.43 12.66 -58.45
C THR A 708 13.56 13.25 -57.03
N LEU A 709 13.69 12.44 -56.01
CA LEU A 709 13.98 12.87 -54.65
C LEU A 709 15.51 13.02 -54.47
N LEU A 710 15.94 14.23 -54.17
CA LEU A 710 17.32 14.51 -53.84
C LEU A 710 17.53 14.28 -52.33
N SER A 711 18.69 13.72 -52.00
CA SER A 711 18.98 13.28 -50.64
C SER A 711 18.99 14.43 -49.63
N GLY A 712 18.42 14.18 -48.47
CA GLY A 712 18.47 15.00 -47.24
C GLY A 712 18.90 14.19 -46.04
N THR A 713 18.65 14.69 -44.87
CA THR A 713 18.90 14.02 -43.56
C THR A 713 17.58 13.63 -42.91
N SER A 714 17.58 12.52 -42.21
CA SER A 714 16.40 12.05 -41.48
C SER A 714 16.81 11.41 -40.16
N ALA A 715 16.06 11.71 -39.10
CA ALA A 715 16.27 11.15 -37.77
C ALA A 715 14.95 11.00 -37.02
N PHE A 716 14.78 9.89 -36.35
CA PHE A 716 13.67 9.69 -35.44
C PHE A 716 13.73 10.68 -34.26
N VAL A 717 12.59 11.15 -33.79
CA VAL A 717 12.48 12.01 -32.60
C VAL A 717 12.80 11.23 -31.31
N SER A 718 12.67 9.91 -31.39
CA SER A 718 13.01 9.00 -30.31
C SER A 718 13.79 7.81 -30.90
N ALA A 719 14.77 7.33 -30.16
CA ALA A 719 15.46 6.08 -30.52
C ALA A 719 14.61 4.84 -30.13
N ASN A 720 13.59 5.01 -29.30
CA ASN A 720 12.83 3.90 -28.73
C ASN A 720 11.95 3.20 -29.78
N ALA A 721 11.77 1.90 -29.57
CA ALA A 721 10.89 1.08 -30.38
C ALA A 721 9.41 1.52 -30.21
N GLY A 722 8.68 1.47 -31.29
CA GLY A 722 7.26 1.85 -31.35
C GLY A 722 6.77 1.91 -32.78
N THR A 723 5.46 2.07 -32.95
CA THR A 723 4.82 2.24 -34.26
C THR A 723 4.52 3.70 -34.49
N GLY A 724 4.64 4.14 -35.76
CA GLY A 724 4.33 5.51 -36.14
C GLY A 724 5.20 6.55 -35.44
N ILE A 725 6.45 6.24 -35.11
CA ILE A 725 7.35 7.18 -34.44
C ILE A 725 7.65 8.33 -35.40
N ALA A 726 7.47 9.54 -34.91
CA ALA A 726 7.79 10.74 -35.66
C ALA A 726 9.27 10.75 -36.07
N LEU A 727 9.52 11.12 -37.28
CA LEU A 727 10.81 11.17 -37.92
C LEU A 727 11.03 12.58 -38.45
N ASN A 728 11.93 13.31 -37.86
CA ASN A 728 12.35 14.62 -38.39
C ASN A 728 13.18 14.41 -39.64
N TYR A 729 12.91 15.21 -40.63
CA TYR A 729 13.72 15.23 -41.84
C TYR A 729 13.98 16.64 -42.32
N SER A 730 15.10 16.83 -43.00
CA SER A 730 15.46 18.13 -43.59
C SER A 730 16.36 17.95 -44.80
N GLY A 731 16.35 19.00 -45.63
CA GLY A 731 17.24 19.11 -46.81
C GLY A 731 16.83 18.26 -48.01
N TYR A 732 15.66 17.56 -47.95
CA TYR A 732 15.15 16.88 -49.14
C TYR A 732 14.61 17.89 -50.11
N SER A 733 14.80 17.65 -51.40
CA SER A 733 14.30 18.49 -52.48
C SER A 733 13.91 17.66 -53.69
N LEU A 734 13.14 18.26 -54.58
CA LEU A 734 12.73 17.62 -55.84
C LEU A 734 13.65 18.09 -56.99
N GLY A 735 14.14 17.10 -57.73
CA GLY A 735 14.83 17.29 -59.02
C GLY A 735 14.01 16.77 -60.17
N GLY A 736 14.52 16.88 -61.38
CA GLY A 736 13.86 16.43 -62.60
C GLY A 736 13.16 17.56 -63.37
N ILE A 737 12.75 17.28 -64.59
CA ILE A 737 12.29 18.28 -65.61
C ILE A 737 11.01 19.00 -65.17
N ASN A 738 10.13 18.33 -64.42
CA ASN A 738 8.84 18.87 -63.98
C ASN A 738 8.78 19.25 -62.48
N SER A 739 9.91 19.33 -61.82
CA SER A 739 9.98 19.58 -60.37
C SER A 739 9.28 20.86 -59.91
N SER A 740 9.20 21.90 -60.77
CA SER A 740 8.52 23.19 -60.46
C SER A 740 7.00 23.10 -60.24
N ARG A 741 6.35 22.04 -60.75
CA ARG A 741 4.89 21.80 -60.63
C ARG A 741 4.55 20.97 -59.40
N PHE A 742 5.55 20.55 -58.68
CA PHE A 742 5.40 19.69 -57.53
C PHE A 742 6.02 20.35 -56.30
N SER A 743 5.53 19.96 -55.16
CA SER A 743 6.10 20.33 -53.88
C SER A 743 6.21 19.09 -53.02
N LEU A 744 7.30 18.98 -52.31
CA LEU A 744 7.29 18.12 -51.16
C LEU A 744 6.26 18.67 -50.18
N VAL A 745 5.55 17.82 -49.47
CA VAL A 745 4.65 18.20 -48.39
C VAL A 745 5.43 19.11 -47.42
N SER A 746 6.69 18.80 -47.19
CA SER A 746 7.69 19.69 -46.60
C SER A 746 9.09 19.23 -47.01
N ASN A 747 10.03 20.16 -47.18
CA ASN A 747 11.45 19.83 -47.32
C ASN A 747 12.12 19.55 -45.98
N GLN A 748 11.43 19.91 -44.92
CA GLN A 748 11.76 19.59 -43.51
C GLN A 748 10.45 19.39 -42.76
N GLY A 749 10.43 18.51 -41.82
CA GLY A 749 9.22 18.25 -41.05
C GLY A 749 9.23 16.90 -40.35
N LEU A 750 8.04 16.43 -40.15
CA LEU A 750 7.78 15.16 -39.50
C LEU A 750 7.12 14.21 -40.50
N THR A 751 7.64 13.01 -40.57
CA THR A 751 6.93 11.82 -41.10
C THR A 751 6.95 10.75 -40.03
N THR A 752 6.49 9.59 -40.29
CA THR A 752 6.50 8.50 -39.32
C THR A 752 7.11 7.23 -39.95
N ALA A 753 7.71 6.42 -39.10
CA ALA A 753 8.12 5.07 -39.44
C ALA A 753 8.18 4.25 -38.13
N ASP A 754 8.22 2.95 -38.28
CA ASP A 754 8.28 2.08 -37.11
C ASP A 754 9.74 1.79 -36.70
N ILE A 755 10.01 1.76 -35.44
CA ILE A 755 11.18 1.12 -34.86
C ILE A 755 10.71 -0.15 -34.20
N THR A 756 11.03 -1.29 -34.82
CA THR A 756 10.66 -2.57 -34.23
C THR A 756 11.62 -2.97 -33.11
N PRO A 757 11.15 -3.59 -32.03
CA PRO A 757 12.00 -4.03 -30.95
C PRO A 757 13.13 -4.98 -31.44
N ALA A 758 14.35 -4.73 -30.97
CA ALA A 758 15.50 -5.58 -31.27
C ALA A 758 15.44 -6.89 -30.46
N PRO A 759 15.90 -7.99 -31.00
CA PRO A 759 16.07 -9.20 -30.19
C PRO A 759 17.14 -8.95 -29.13
N LEU A 760 16.80 -9.11 -27.84
CA LEU A 760 17.78 -9.07 -26.75
C LEU A 760 18.42 -10.44 -26.62
N ALA A 761 19.72 -10.48 -26.85
CA ALA A 761 20.49 -11.68 -26.58
C ALA A 761 20.76 -11.79 -25.07
N PHE A 762 20.58 -12.95 -24.54
CA PHE A 762 20.88 -13.25 -23.14
C PHE A 762 21.34 -14.69 -22.95
N THR A 763 22.05 -14.91 -21.86
CA THR A 763 22.35 -16.25 -21.35
C THR A 763 21.75 -16.44 -19.99
N THR A 764 21.41 -17.67 -19.64
CA THR A 764 20.87 -18.02 -18.34
C THR A 764 21.83 -18.92 -17.59
N GLN A 765 21.96 -18.70 -16.30
CA GLN A 765 22.72 -19.57 -15.42
C GLN A 765 21.85 -20.01 -14.25
N GLY A 766 21.72 -21.30 -14.07
CA GLY A 766 21.02 -21.87 -12.91
C GLY A 766 21.84 -21.71 -11.65
N VAL A 767 21.22 -21.26 -10.60
CA VAL A 767 21.84 -21.14 -9.28
C VAL A 767 21.72 -22.49 -8.58
N ASN A 768 22.85 -22.98 -8.06
CA ASN A 768 22.84 -24.20 -7.28
C ASN A 768 22.03 -24.05 -6.00
N LYS A 769 21.37 -25.08 -5.60
CA LYS A 769 20.65 -25.10 -4.33
C LYS A 769 20.96 -26.32 -3.49
N ILE A 770 20.66 -26.25 -2.22
CA ILE A 770 20.59 -27.41 -1.35
C ILE A 770 19.23 -28.07 -1.56
N TYR A 771 19.19 -29.41 -1.51
CA TYR A 771 17.96 -30.16 -1.62
C TYR A 771 16.88 -29.67 -0.65
N ASP A 772 15.71 -29.39 -1.18
CA ASP A 772 14.52 -28.88 -0.44
C ASP A 772 13.25 -29.64 -0.80
N GLY A 773 13.39 -30.74 -1.58
CA GLY A 773 12.28 -31.55 -2.08
C GLY A 773 11.45 -30.92 -3.19
N THR A 774 11.82 -29.73 -3.69
CA THR A 774 11.10 -29.03 -4.75
C THR A 774 11.90 -28.96 -6.05
N THR A 775 11.20 -28.76 -7.16
CA THR A 775 11.84 -28.47 -8.45
C THR A 775 12.13 -26.99 -8.66
N THR A 776 11.66 -26.11 -7.78
CA THR A 776 11.86 -24.66 -7.93
C THR A 776 13.34 -24.33 -8.06
N ALA A 777 13.70 -23.58 -9.08
CA ALA A 777 15.06 -23.15 -9.36
C ALA A 777 15.15 -21.63 -9.32
N THR A 778 16.31 -21.12 -8.96
CA THR A 778 16.69 -19.72 -9.15
C THR A 778 17.60 -19.63 -10.36
N VAL A 779 17.39 -18.65 -11.21
CA VAL A 779 18.24 -18.40 -12.37
C VAL A 779 18.72 -16.96 -12.36
N SER A 780 19.91 -16.75 -12.84
CA SER A 780 20.44 -15.43 -13.16
C SER A 780 20.50 -15.26 -14.67
N PHE A 781 20.33 -14.04 -15.10
CA PHE A 781 20.42 -13.65 -16.50
C PHE A 781 21.66 -12.80 -16.70
N ASN A 782 22.29 -12.99 -17.83
CA ASN A 782 23.34 -12.11 -18.32
C ASN A 782 22.91 -11.68 -19.73
N ASP A 783 22.49 -10.42 -19.86
CA ASP A 783 21.99 -9.82 -21.08
C ASP A 783 22.99 -8.85 -21.67
N ALA A 784 22.82 -8.53 -22.92
CA ALA A 784 23.66 -7.61 -23.66
C ALA A 784 22.82 -6.59 -24.41
N PRO A 785 22.24 -5.62 -23.71
CA PRO A 785 21.51 -4.52 -24.35
C PRO A 785 22.47 -3.56 -25.07
N PHE A 786 21.94 -2.68 -25.89
CA PHE A 786 22.74 -1.61 -26.48
C PHE A 786 23.25 -0.66 -25.39
N ALA A 787 24.40 -0.02 -25.66
CA ALA A 787 25.07 0.86 -24.71
C ALA A 787 24.16 2.02 -24.28
N GLY A 788 23.99 2.19 -22.98
CA GLY A 788 23.11 3.20 -22.37
C GLY A 788 21.70 2.70 -22.03
N ASP A 789 21.31 1.52 -22.49
CA ASP A 789 20.02 0.93 -22.13
C ASP A 789 20.07 0.23 -20.76
N VAL A 790 18.97 0.37 -20.05
CA VAL A 790 18.78 -0.29 -18.75
C VAL A 790 17.59 -1.25 -18.88
N VAL A 791 17.90 -2.53 -18.83
CA VAL A 791 16.91 -3.61 -18.84
C VAL A 791 17.18 -4.57 -17.69
N ALA A 792 16.19 -5.33 -17.31
CA ALA A 792 16.29 -6.43 -16.38
C ALA A 792 15.42 -7.59 -16.88
N LEU A 793 15.99 -8.78 -16.89
CA LEU A 793 15.27 -9.99 -17.23
C LEU A 793 14.75 -10.69 -15.97
N SER A 794 13.56 -11.22 -16.05
CA SER A 794 12.95 -12.05 -15.02
C SER A 794 12.27 -13.27 -15.63
N ALA A 795 12.27 -14.37 -14.88
CA ALA A 795 11.55 -15.57 -15.25
C ALA A 795 10.20 -15.63 -14.53
N GLY A 796 9.16 -16.05 -15.23
CA GLY A 796 7.87 -16.39 -14.60
C GLY A 796 7.98 -17.67 -13.78
N THR A 797 8.62 -18.67 -14.34
CA THR A 797 8.90 -19.93 -13.66
C THR A 797 10.27 -20.48 -14.05
N SER A 798 10.95 -21.05 -13.07
CA SER A 798 12.20 -21.78 -13.28
C SER A 798 12.14 -23.06 -12.47
N ASN A 799 12.34 -24.19 -13.13
CA ASN A 799 12.21 -25.48 -12.46
C ASN A 799 13.29 -26.45 -12.95
N PHE A 800 13.92 -27.12 -12.01
CA PHE A 800 14.71 -28.30 -12.29
C PHE A 800 13.80 -29.40 -12.85
N ILE A 801 14.30 -30.19 -13.79
CA ILE A 801 13.56 -31.37 -14.30
C ILE A 801 13.45 -32.52 -13.27
N SER A 802 14.21 -32.45 -12.18
CA SER A 802 14.19 -33.38 -11.06
C SER A 802 14.41 -32.62 -9.76
N PRO A 803 13.69 -32.94 -8.66
CA PRO A 803 13.98 -32.35 -7.36
C PRO A 803 15.20 -32.99 -6.67
N ASN A 804 15.71 -34.12 -7.18
CA ASN A 804 16.74 -34.89 -6.50
C ASN A 804 18.15 -34.32 -6.67
N VAL A 805 19.01 -34.63 -5.73
CA VAL A 805 20.43 -34.27 -5.75
C VAL A 805 21.12 -34.77 -7.05
N GLY A 806 21.84 -33.91 -7.66
CA GLY A 806 22.56 -34.18 -8.90
C GLY A 806 23.36 -32.96 -9.39
N ALA A 807 24.28 -33.22 -10.27
CA ALA A 807 25.08 -32.20 -10.94
C ALA A 807 24.57 -31.97 -12.37
N GLY A 808 24.58 -30.70 -12.80
CA GLY A 808 24.20 -30.33 -14.17
C GLY A 808 22.72 -30.65 -14.50
N ILE A 809 21.84 -30.67 -13.54
CA ILE A 809 20.41 -30.92 -13.77
C ILE A 809 19.85 -29.80 -14.62
N THR A 810 19.18 -30.14 -15.69
CA THR A 810 18.52 -29.15 -16.57
C THR A 810 17.48 -28.34 -15.79
N VAL A 811 17.48 -27.05 -16.00
CA VAL A 811 16.51 -26.10 -15.49
C VAL A 811 15.72 -25.52 -16.67
N ASN A 812 14.43 -25.79 -16.69
CA ASN A 812 13.50 -25.16 -17.63
C ASN A 812 13.14 -23.77 -17.12
N VAL A 813 13.38 -22.76 -17.91
CA VAL A 813 13.02 -21.37 -17.62
C VAL A 813 11.92 -20.96 -18.58
N ALA A 814 10.81 -20.48 -18.07
CA ALA A 814 9.66 -20.06 -18.88
C ALA A 814 9.06 -18.74 -18.38
N GLY A 815 8.32 -18.08 -19.27
CA GLY A 815 7.75 -16.77 -18.97
C GLY A 815 8.81 -15.70 -18.79
N ILE A 816 9.89 -15.78 -19.58
CA ILE A 816 10.95 -14.77 -19.52
C ILE A 816 10.40 -13.45 -20.05
N THR A 817 10.52 -12.41 -19.25
CA THR A 817 10.08 -11.05 -19.55
C THR A 817 11.23 -10.08 -19.35
N VAL A 818 11.20 -9.03 -20.13
CA VAL A 818 12.10 -7.88 -19.99
C VAL A 818 11.37 -6.75 -19.29
N SER A 819 12.04 -6.10 -18.36
CA SER A 819 11.56 -4.93 -17.60
C SER A 819 12.64 -3.85 -17.56
N GLY A 820 12.33 -2.71 -17.01
CA GLY A 820 13.24 -1.56 -16.93
C GLY A 820 12.89 -0.46 -17.94
N PRO A 821 13.52 0.71 -17.82
CA PRO A 821 13.22 1.88 -18.64
C PRO A 821 13.33 1.64 -20.16
N SER A 822 14.23 0.76 -20.58
CA SER A 822 14.47 0.44 -21.99
C SER A 822 13.78 -0.85 -22.46
N ALA A 823 12.92 -1.47 -21.64
CA ALA A 823 12.34 -2.79 -21.93
C ALA A 823 11.53 -2.84 -23.21
N GLY A 824 10.79 -1.77 -23.52
CA GLY A 824 9.97 -1.66 -24.72
C GLY A 824 10.77 -1.72 -26.04
N ASN A 825 12.07 -1.53 -25.96
CA ASN A 825 12.99 -1.54 -27.11
C ASN A 825 13.44 -2.95 -27.48
N TYR A 826 13.08 -3.95 -26.72
CA TYR A 826 13.58 -5.30 -26.87
C TYR A 826 12.47 -6.34 -26.92
N LYS A 827 12.75 -7.40 -27.66
CA LYS A 827 11.97 -8.63 -27.67
C LYS A 827 12.87 -9.76 -27.15
N VAL A 828 12.41 -10.51 -26.18
CA VAL A 828 13.14 -11.65 -25.62
C VAL A 828 12.48 -12.96 -25.96
N ALA A 829 13.25 -14.02 -25.99
CA ALA A 829 12.74 -15.38 -26.05
C ALA A 829 12.01 -15.68 -24.72
N SER A 830 10.79 -16.21 -24.83
CA SER A 830 9.95 -16.49 -23.64
C SER A 830 10.42 -17.71 -22.83
N THR A 831 11.33 -18.50 -23.37
CA THR A 831 11.86 -19.72 -22.74
C THR A 831 13.38 -19.84 -22.94
N ALA A 832 14.02 -20.46 -21.98
CA ALA A 832 15.44 -20.83 -22.06
C ALA A 832 15.70 -22.12 -21.30
N LEU A 833 16.82 -22.74 -21.59
CA LEU A 833 17.33 -23.88 -20.85
C LEU A 833 18.69 -23.53 -20.23
N THR A 834 18.88 -23.95 -19.00
CA THR A 834 20.17 -23.86 -18.31
C THR A 834 20.35 -25.08 -17.44
N SER A 835 21.38 -25.11 -16.63
CA SER A 835 21.61 -26.22 -15.69
C SER A 835 22.12 -25.69 -14.35
N GLY A 836 21.87 -26.43 -13.32
CA GLY A 836 22.35 -26.14 -11.98
C GLY A 836 22.51 -27.42 -11.17
N ASN A 837 23.13 -27.32 -10.01
CA ASN A 837 23.33 -28.47 -9.14
C ASN A 837 22.37 -28.42 -7.96
N ILE A 838 21.85 -29.54 -7.56
CA ILE A 838 21.20 -29.75 -6.28
C ILE A 838 22.15 -30.55 -5.40
N THR A 839 22.58 -29.95 -4.31
CA THR A 839 23.45 -30.55 -3.32
C THR A 839 22.68 -31.15 -2.17
N GLN A 840 23.29 -32.09 -1.48
CA GLN A 840 22.64 -32.76 -0.36
C GLN A 840 22.25 -31.81 0.77
N ALA A 841 21.05 -32.01 1.33
CA ALA A 841 20.63 -31.34 2.54
C ALA A 841 21.24 -32.00 3.78
N PRO A 842 21.64 -31.26 4.79
CA PRO A 842 22.12 -31.86 6.04
C PRO A 842 20.95 -32.51 6.80
N LEU A 843 21.16 -33.75 7.20
CA LEU A 843 20.20 -34.52 7.98
C LEU A 843 20.89 -35.12 9.21
N THR A 844 20.37 -34.89 10.36
CA THR A 844 20.86 -35.49 11.59
C THR A 844 19.88 -36.58 12.07
N VAL A 845 20.38 -37.76 12.31
CA VAL A 845 19.64 -38.87 12.87
C VAL A 845 20.29 -39.27 14.20
N LYS A 846 19.59 -39.08 15.28
CA LYS A 846 20.09 -39.33 16.63
C LYS A 846 19.32 -40.47 17.29
N ALA A 847 20.02 -41.50 17.69
CA ALA A 847 19.44 -42.57 18.48
C ALA A 847 18.97 -42.06 19.84
N SER A 848 17.77 -42.41 20.26
CA SER A 848 17.27 -42.09 21.59
C SER A 848 17.97 -42.89 22.67
N ASN A 849 18.13 -42.28 23.82
CA ASN A 849 18.60 -43.02 25.00
C ASN A 849 17.52 -43.95 25.51
N LEU A 850 17.93 -45.07 26.01
CA LEU A 850 17.05 -46.04 26.65
C LEU A 850 17.75 -46.67 27.83
N SER A 851 16.99 -47.37 28.66
CA SER A 851 17.49 -48.14 29.80
C SER A 851 16.88 -49.52 29.84
N LYS A 852 17.60 -50.42 30.36
CA LYS A 852 17.11 -51.77 30.69
C LYS A 852 17.69 -52.25 32.04
N SER A 853 17.06 -53.20 32.67
CA SER A 853 17.68 -53.91 33.78
C SER A 853 18.64 -54.98 33.28
N TYR A 854 19.66 -55.28 34.02
CA TYR A 854 20.55 -56.42 33.71
C TYR A 854 19.69 -57.69 33.56
N GLY A 855 20.13 -58.61 32.71
CA GLY A 855 19.34 -59.82 32.35
C GLY A 855 18.21 -59.60 31.31
N GLN A 856 17.86 -58.37 31.01
CA GLN A 856 16.86 -58.06 29.98
C GLN A 856 17.53 -57.83 28.63
N ILE A 857 16.78 -58.06 27.53
CA ILE A 857 17.16 -57.65 26.17
C ILE A 857 16.49 -56.31 25.89
N ALA A 858 17.24 -55.40 25.36
CA ALA A 858 16.69 -54.11 24.88
C ALA A 858 16.94 -54.00 23.36
N LEU A 859 15.88 -53.67 22.64
CA LEU A 859 15.96 -53.39 21.20
C LEU A 859 15.81 -51.88 21.01
N PRO A 860 16.90 -51.15 20.72
CA PRO A 860 16.79 -49.76 20.42
C PRO A 860 16.06 -49.53 19.06
N THR A 861 14.93 -48.87 19.08
CA THR A 861 14.13 -48.60 17.88
C THR A 861 13.77 -47.10 17.74
N GLN A 862 13.95 -46.35 18.80
CA GLN A 862 13.56 -44.95 18.80
C GLN A 862 14.72 -44.02 18.40
N PHE A 863 14.39 -43.10 17.53
CA PHE A 863 15.33 -42.03 17.10
C PHE A 863 14.62 -40.72 16.94
N THR A 864 15.39 -39.64 16.95
CA THR A 864 14.96 -38.31 16.57
C THR A 864 15.69 -37.90 15.31
N GLN A 865 15.07 -37.08 14.52
CA GLN A 865 15.59 -36.59 13.25
C GLN A 865 15.44 -35.09 13.16
N ALA A 866 16.38 -34.42 12.51
CA ALA A 866 16.32 -33.00 12.20
C ALA A 866 16.97 -32.74 10.85
N GLY A 867 16.29 -32.00 10.01
CA GLY A 867 16.78 -31.64 8.67
C GLY A 867 16.06 -32.31 7.51
N LEU A 868 15.03 -33.15 7.76
CA LEU A 868 14.15 -33.59 6.67
C LEU A 868 13.37 -32.39 6.11
N VAL A 869 13.26 -32.35 4.82
CA VAL A 869 12.53 -31.29 4.10
C VAL A 869 11.25 -31.86 3.47
N ASN A 870 10.36 -30.99 3.03
CA ASN A 870 9.14 -31.34 2.29
C ASN A 870 8.27 -32.42 2.98
N SER A 871 8.23 -32.42 4.33
CA SER A 871 7.49 -33.42 5.13
C SER A 871 7.89 -34.87 4.85
N GLU A 872 9.10 -35.12 4.41
CA GLU A 872 9.60 -36.46 4.22
C GLU A 872 9.75 -37.21 5.55
N THR A 873 9.70 -38.51 5.50
CA THR A 873 9.77 -39.38 6.68
C THR A 873 10.81 -40.50 6.49
N ILE A 874 11.49 -40.86 7.56
CA ILE A 874 12.37 -42.03 7.62
C ILE A 874 11.55 -43.20 8.13
N GLY A 875 11.53 -44.31 7.37
CA GLY A 875 10.78 -45.53 7.76
C GLY A 875 11.48 -46.36 8.84
N GLY A 876 12.81 -46.37 8.84
CA GLY A 876 13.57 -47.10 9.83
C GLY A 876 15.04 -46.74 9.86
N VAL A 877 15.67 -46.96 10.98
CA VAL A 877 17.10 -46.78 11.21
C VAL A 877 17.66 -48.03 11.88
N VAL A 878 18.72 -48.56 11.35
CA VAL A 878 19.40 -49.70 11.98
C VAL A 878 20.14 -49.18 13.23
N MET A 879 19.82 -49.77 14.37
CA MET A 879 20.45 -49.36 15.62
C MET A 879 21.09 -50.58 16.31
N LEU A 880 22.36 -50.42 16.58
CA LEU A 880 23.13 -51.50 17.21
C LEU A 880 23.66 -51.01 18.55
N SER A 881 23.61 -51.87 19.58
CA SER A 881 24.22 -51.57 20.84
C SER A 881 24.76 -52.85 21.48
N ALA A 882 26.01 -52.87 21.88
CA ALA A 882 26.55 -53.96 22.66
C ALA A 882 25.82 -54.17 24.03
N GLY A 883 25.13 -53.17 24.48
CA GLY A 883 24.29 -53.21 25.67
C GLY A 883 22.95 -53.95 25.49
N SER A 884 22.55 -54.25 24.23
CA SER A 884 21.24 -54.82 23.92
C SER A 884 21.02 -56.26 24.44
N ILE A 885 22.07 -57.00 24.54
CA ILE A 885 21.98 -58.42 24.96
C ILE A 885 21.75 -58.55 26.49
N ALA A 886 21.16 -59.63 26.91
CA ALA A 886 20.83 -59.86 28.35
C ALA A 886 22.06 -59.82 29.24
N GLY A 887 23.20 -60.34 28.76
CA GLY A 887 24.45 -60.43 29.51
C GLY A 887 25.27 -59.09 29.55
N ALA A 888 24.82 -58.02 28.91
CA ALA A 888 25.50 -56.72 29.00
C ALA A 888 25.51 -56.20 30.45
N GLY A 889 26.70 -56.02 31.02
CA GLY A 889 26.90 -55.70 32.43
C GLY A 889 26.72 -54.23 32.75
N VAL A 890 26.37 -53.91 34.00
CA VAL A 890 26.20 -52.53 34.51
C VAL A 890 27.53 -51.75 34.52
N ASN A 891 28.63 -52.41 34.70
CA ASN A 891 29.97 -51.80 34.81
C ASN A 891 30.46 -51.11 33.51
N LEU A 892 29.89 -51.51 32.39
CA LEU A 892 30.16 -50.88 31.05
C LEU A 892 29.09 -49.91 30.58
N SER A 893 28.07 -49.69 31.40
CA SER A 893 26.99 -48.74 31.14
C SER A 893 27.45 -47.32 31.35
N PRO A 894 27.08 -46.36 30.46
CA PRO A 894 26.16 -46.54 29.32
C PRO A 894 26.85 -47.10 28.06
N TYR A 895 26.19 -48.04 27.38
CA TYR A 895 26.61 -48.52 26.09
C TYR A 895 26.14 -47.59 24.95
N ALA A 896 26.98 -47.37 23.97
CA ALA A 896 26.55 -46.59 22.81
C ALA A 896 25.42 -47.32 22.04
N VAL A 897 24.43 -46.58 21.64
CA VAL A 897 23.44 -46.98 20.63
C VAL A 897 23.80 -46.31 19.34
N VAL A 898 24.36 -47.10 18.38
CA VAL A 898 24.89 -46.60 17.15
C VAL A 898 23.85 -46.67 16.04
N PRO A 899 23.30 -45.51 15.60
CA PRO A 899 22.38 -45.51 14.48
C PRO A 899 23.16 -45.57 13.15
N SER A 900 22.57 -46.25 12.15
CA SER A 900 23.11 -46.33 10.80
C SER A 900 21.99 -46.67 9.82
N ASN A 901 22.28 -46.55 8.54
CA ASN A 901 21.43 -46.99 7.43
C ASN A 901 19.96 -46.59 7.58
N ALA A 902 19.72 -45.27 7.66
CA ALA A 902 18.36 -44.76 7.60
C ALA A 902 17.74 -45.08 6.24
N THR A 903 16.57 -45.72 6.24
CA THR A 903 15.88 -46.19 5.03
C THR A 903 14.39 -46.12 5.19
N GLY A 904 13.66 -46.27 4.07
CA GLY A 904 12.20 -46.36 4.06
C GLY A 904 11.53 -45.02 4.33
N GLY A 905 10.22 -45.02 4.44
CA GLY A 905 9.45 -43.78 4.46
C GLY A 905 9.37 -43.13 3.10
N THR A 906 9.30 -41.81 3.06
CA THR A 906 9.20 -41.02 1.85
C THR A 906 10.54 -40.35 1.46
N PHE A 907 11.53 -40.36 2.36
CA PHE A 907 12.83 -39.74 2.08
C PHE A 907 13.72 -40.61 1.18
N GLN A 908 14.53 -39.96 0.40
CA GLN A 908 15.56 -40.63 -0.41
C GLN A 908 16.93 -40.28 0.17
N ALA A 909 17.64 -41.30 0.70
CA ALA A 909 18.89 -41.08 1.42
C ALA A 909 19.99 -40.37 0.60
N SER A 910 20.00 -40.58 -0.73
CA SER A 910 20.93 -39.90 -1.64
C SER A 910 20.78 -38.39 -1.69
N ASN A 911 19.62 -37.86 -1.27
CA ASN A 911 19.35 -36.43 -1.22
C ASN A 911 19.88 -35.75 0.04
N TYR A 912 20.42 -36.55 0.96
CA TYR A 912 20.88 -36.07 2.25
C TYR A 912 22.32 -36.40 2.56
N ASN A 913 22.99 -35.48 3.24
CA ASN A 913 24.26 -35.77 3.93
C ASN A 913 23.91 -36.12 5.39
N ILE A 914 23.87 -37.45 5.67
CA ILE A 914 23.31 -37.95 6.92
C ILE A 914 24.40 -38.03 7.98
N THR A 915 24.21 -37.31 9.06
CA THR A 915 25.04 -37.41 10.27
C THR A 915 24.32 -38.24 11.33
N TYR A 916 24.94 -39.33 11.73
CA TYR A 916 24.42 -40.19 12.77
C TYR A 916 25.01 -39.83 14.13
N ILE A 917 24.16 -39.66 15.12
CA ILE A 917 24.57 -39.36 16.51
C ILE A 917 24.12 -40.50 17.42
N ASN A 918 25.07 -41.03 18.14
CA ASN A 918 24.84 -42.12 19.05
C ASN A 918 23.92 -41.70 20.20
N GLY A 919 23.06 -42.61 20.61
CA GLY A 919 22.36 -42.60 21.89
C GLY A 919 23.10 -43.40 22.95
N SER A 920 22.52 -43.51 24.09
CA SER A 920 23.06 -44.25 25.23
C SER A 920 22.05 -45.30 25.72
N LEU A 921 22.50 -46.55 25.92
CA LEU A 921 21.71 -47.57 26.59
C LEU A 921 22.30 -47.74 28.00
N TYR A 922 21.50 -47.46 29.01
CA TYR A 922 21.83 -47.60 30.39
C TYR A 922 21.40 -49.01 30.89
N VAL A 923 22.34 -49.78 31.40
CA VAL A 923 22.01 -51.00 32.07
C VAL A 923 21.96 -50.73 33.56
N LEU A 924 20.83 -51.04 34.16
CA LEU A 924 20.57 -50.82 35.57
C LEU A 924 20.74 -52.12 36.37
N PRO A 925 21.24 -52.09 37.58
CA PRO A 925 21.39 -53.27 38.38
C PRO A 925 20.02 -53.84 38.76
N VAL A 926 19.94 -55.17 38.95
CA VAL A 926 18.74 -55.87 39.37
C VAL A 926 18.86 -56.16 40.87
N ALA A 927 17.74 -56.15 41.54
CA ALA A 927 17.69 -56.48 42.95
C ALA A 927 17.97 -58.02 43.15
N LEU A 928 18.89 -58.29 44.00
CA LEU A 928 19.17 -59.65 44.47
C LEU A 928 18.95 -59.72 45.97
N LEU A 929 17.96 -60.52 46.36
CA LEU A 929 17.68 -60.78 47.78
C LEU A 929 18.27 -62.10 48.17
N ILE A 930 19.10 -62.05 49.17
CA ILE A 930 19.66 -63.24 49.84
C ILE A 930 19.02 -63.39 51.17
N THR A 931 18.27 -64.45 51.34
CA THR A 931 17.61 -64.73 52.62
C THR A 931 18.24 -65.95 53.28
N VAL A 932 18.80 -65.75 54.40
CA VAL A 932 19.41 -66.83 55.21
C VAL A 932 18.30 -67.50 55.99
N ALA A 933 18.24 -68.81 55.90
CA ALA A 933 17.25 -69.58 56.59
C ALA A 933 17.52 -69.66 58.14
N ASP A 934 16.43 -69.71 58.89
CA ASP A 934 16.51 -69.96 60.33
C ASP A 934 16.88 -71.43 60.55
N VAL A 935 17.74 -71.65 61.53
CA VAL A 935 18.13 -73.03 61.88
C VAL A 935 18.16 -73.17 63.38
N TRP A 936 18.16 -74.35 63.83
CA TRP A 936 18.32 -74.64 65.26
C TRP A 936 19.37 -75.73 65.46
N LYS A 937 19.93 -75.78 66.58
CA LYS A 937 20.82 -76.88 66.99
C LYS A 937 20.67 -77.29 68.55
N PRO A 938 21.00 -78.50 68.86
CA PRO A 938 21.06 -78.89 70.27
C PRO A 938 22.21 -78.17 71.00
N LEU A 939 22.02 -77.92 72.25
CA LEU A 939 23.10 -77.41 73.15
C LEU A 939 24.28 -78.38 73.17
N GLY A 940 25.53 -77.84 73.17
CA GLY A 940 26.72 -78.62 73.11
C GLY A 940 27.19 -79.16 71.80
N THR A 941 26.41 -79.00 70.71
CA THR A 941 26.81 -79.30 69.31
C THR A 941 27.28 -78.13 68.58
N SER A 942 28.10 -78.36 67.52
CA SER A 942 28.42 -77.29 66.58
C SER A 942 27.48 -77.43 65.35
N LEU A 943 27.12 -76.30 64.85
CA LEU A 943 26.36 -76.20 63.55
C LEU A 943 26.91 -75.00 62.70
N THR A 944 27.30 -75.34 61.51
CA THR A 944 27.59 -74.34 60.51
C THR A 944 26.33 -74.12 59.63
N PRO A 945 25.69 -72.94 59.72
CA PRO A 945 24.55 -72.71 58.86
C PRO A 945 24.96 -72.75 57.38
N THR A 946 24.16 -73.41 56.57
CA THR A 946 24.43 -73.53 55.11
C THR A 946 23.24 -73.20 54.27
N ALA A 947 22.03 -73.08 54.89
CA ALA A 947 20.82 -72.94 54.15
C ALA A 947 20.50 -71.41 53.84
N PHE A 948 20.35 -71.08 52.65
CA PHE A 948 19.90 -69.77 52.18
C PHE A 948 19.10 -69.89 50.86
N SER A 949 18.34 -68.90 50.52
CA SER A 949 17.66 -68.75 49.26
C SER A 949 18.12 -67.52 48.56
N LEU A 950 18.16 -67.58 47.21
CA LEU A 950 18.49 -66.48 46.30
C LEU A 950 17.25 -66.19 45.52
N ASP A 951 16.86 -64.93 45.51
CA ASP A 951 15.79 -64.44 44.66
C ASP A 951 16.29 -63.21 43.87
N GLY A 952 16.13 -63.22 42.54
CA GLY A 952 16.54 -62.10 41.70
C GLY A 952 17.83 -62.30 40.89
N LEU A 953 18.50 -63.51 40.95
CA LEU A 953 19.55 -63.79 39.98
C LEU A 953 18.97 -63.96 38.59
N VAL A 954 19.53 -63.28 37.64
CA VAL A 954 19.09 -63.27 36.26
C VAL A 954 20.25 -63.67 35.34
N ASN A 955 19.96 -63.89 34.02
CA ASN A 955 20.89 -64.18 32.96
C ASN A 955 21.74 -65.50 33.21
N GLY A 956 21.24 -66.40 34.07
CA GLY A 956 21.96 -67.61 34.41
C GLY A 956 23.17 -67.38 35.32
N ASP A 957 23.28 -66.25 35.97
CA ASP A 957 24.40 -65.98 36.85
C ASP A 957 24.42 -66.92 38.05
N THR A 958 25.56 -67.30 38.50
CA THR A 958 25.79 -68.21 39.61
C THR A 958 26.70 -67.56 40.67
N ILE A 959 26.42 -67.83 41.91
CA ILE A 959 27.24 -67.37 43.02
C ILE A 959 28.08 -68.66 43.48
N ALA A 960 29.38 -68.50 43.46
CA ALA A 960 30.27 -69.60 43.87
C ALA A 960 30.60 -69.58 45.37
N GLU A 961 30.65 -68.40 45.98
CA GLU A 961 31.06 -68.23 47.37
C GLU A 961 30.02 -67.36 48.08
N LEU A 962 29.43 -68.01 49.12
CA LEU A 962 28.63 -67.40 50.17
C LEU A 962 28.79 -68.23 51.40
N SER A 963 29.39 -67.66 52.35
CA SER A 963 29.53 -68.32 53.64
C SER A 963 28.57 -67.71 54.69
N LEU A 964 28.03 -68.61 55.45
CA LEU A 964 27.13 -68.20 56.55
C LEU A 964 27.88 -68.36 57.89
N SER A 965 27.78 -67.41 58.76
CA SER A 965 28.41 -67.46 60.06
C SER A 965 27.42 -67.03 61.18
N SER A 966 27.48 -67.66 62.23
CA SER A 966 26.74 -67.27 63.45
C SER A 966 27.51 -67.56 64.68
N PRO A 967 27.55 -66.64 65.63
CA PRO A 967 28.14 -66.87 66.94
C PRO A 967 27.45 -68.03 67.64
N GLY A 968 26.18 -68.31 67.29
CA GLY A 968 25.41 -69.42 67.76
C GLY A 968 25.87 -70.79 67.26
N GLY A 969 26.69 -70.82 66.14
CA GLY A 969 27.19 -72.08 65.57
C GLY A 969 28.21 -72.88 66.41
N ALA A 970 28.92 -72.21 67.26
CA ALA A 970 29.88 -72.85 68.13
C ALA A 970 29.23 -73.83 69.14
N ALA A 971 29.93 -74.92 69.51
CA ALA A 971 29.42 -75.89 70.53
C ALA A 971 29.24 -75.20 71.92
N SER A 972 29.99 -74.17 72.16
CA SER A 972 29.95 -73.36 73.41
C SER A 972 28.77 -72.37 73.48
N ALA A 973 28.01 -72.15 72.37
CA ALA A 973 26.86 -71.24 72.34
C ALA A 973 25.73 -71.70 73.25
N THR A 974 25.27 -70.75 74.14
CA THR A 974 24.28 -71.07 75.18
C THR A 974 22.85 -70.76 74.73
N ILE A 975 21.85 -71.35 75.44
CA ILE A 975 20.44 -71.02 75.23
C ILE A 975 20.10 -69.59 75.61
N ALA A 976 20.81 -68.96 76.61
CA ALA A 976 20.57 -67.65 77.08
C ALA A 976 21.02 -66.59 76.01
N GLY A 977 21.85 -66.95 75.03
CA GLY A 977 22.21 -66.07 73.92
C GLY A 977 21.24 -66.10 72.71
N ASN A 978 20.19 -66.93 72.76
CA ASN A 978 19.20 -67.01 71.68
C ASN A 978 18.38 -65.68 71.52
N PRO A 979 18.01 -65.39 70.32
CA PRO A 979 18.42 -66.03 69.04
C PRO A 979 19.75 -65.42 68.53
N TYR A 980 20.67 -66.25 68.04
CA TYR A 980 21.92 -65.79 67.44
C TYR A 980 21.69 -65.44 65.97
N VAL A 981 22.08 -64.27 65.54
CA VAL A 981 21.93 -63.88 64.12
C VAL A 981 22.86 -64.69 63.22
N ILE A 982 22.36 -65.18 62.21
CA ILE A 982 23.16 -65.79 61.09
C ILE A 982 23.39 -64.70 60.05
N THR A 983 24.62 -64.32 59.85
CA THR A 983 25.00 -63.33 58.81
C THR A 983 25.62 -64.06 57.61
N ALA A 984 25.35 -63.56 56.47
CA ALA A 984 25.96 -63.98 55.21
C ALA A 984 27.17 -63.10 54.86
N SER A 985 28.26 -63.74 54.37
CA SER A 985 29.35 -63.00 53.81
C SER A 985 28.88 -62.25 52.52
N PRO A 986 29.56 -61.22 52.08
CA PRO A 986 29.30 -60.67 50.75
C PRO A 986 29.42 -61.79 49.74
N VAL A 987 28.49 -61.87 48.78
CA VAL A 987 28.47 -62.85 47.71
C VAL A 987 29.63 -62.58 46.72
N SER A 988 30.24 -63.64 46.24
CA SER A 988 31.31 -63.53 45.23
C SER A 988 31.45 -64.84 44.42
N GLY A 989 32.21 -64.73 43.34
CA GLY A 989 32.56 -65.93 42.52
C GLY A 989 31.43 -66.44 41.64
N GLY A 990 31.75 -67.47 40.87
CA GLY A 990 30.89 -67.96 39.80
C GLY A 990 30.82 -66.97 38.63
N SER A 991 29.69 -66.84 38.00
CA SER A 991 29.43 -65.79 36.96
C SER A 991 28.89 -64.48 37.57
N PHE A 992 28.69 -64.43 38.88
CA PHE A 992 28.18 -63.29 39.57
C PHE A 992 29.13 -62.06 39.48
N ASN A 993 28.60 -60.97 39.01
CA ASN A 993 29.28 -59.66 39.08
C ASN A 993 28.46 -58.69 39.93
N ALA A 994 29.04 -58.26 41.04
CA ALA A 994 28.37 -57.41 42.01
C ALA A 994 27.81 -56.10 41.45
N SER A 995 28.43 -55.53 40.44
CA SER A 995 27.94 -54.31 39.79
C SER A 995 26.61 -54.49 39.07
N ASN A 996 26.26 -55.72 38.72
CA ASN A 996 25.02 -56.04 38.01
C ASN A 996 23.80 -56.17 38.95
N TYR A 997 24.05 -56.16 40.23
CA TYR A 997 22.99 -56.38 41.21
C TYR A 997 23.03 -55.35 42.33
N THR A 998 21.84 -55.08 42.86
CA THR A 998 21.70 -54.41 44.20
C THR A 998 21.36 -55.49 45.22
N VAL A 999 22.42 -55.97 45.90
CA VAL A 999 22.29 -57.11 46.79
C VAL A 999 21.76 -56.67 48.17
N LYS A 1000 20.70 -57.31 48.58
CA LYS A 1000 20.13 -57.14 49.92
C LYS A 1000 20.24 -58.48 50.68
N TYR A 1001 20.76 -58.43 51.89
CA TYR A 1001 20.87 -59.54 52.77
C TYR A 1001 19.77 -59.49 53.83
N VAL A 1002 19.09 -60.60 54.08
CA VAL A 1002 18.17 -60.83 55.17
C VAL A 1002 18.81 -61.95 56.06
N ASN A 1003 19.19 -61.56 57.23
CA ASN A 1003 19.83 -62.47 58.16
C ASN A 1003 18.82 -63.48 58.70
N GLY A 1004 19.21 -64.65 58.85
CA GLY A 1004 18.50 -65.72 59.59
C GLY A 1004 18.86 -65.75 61.07
N VAL A 1005 18.23 -66.60 61.81
CA VAL A 1005 18.50 -66.81 63.25
C VAL A 1005 18.81 -68.31 63.51
N LEU A 1006 19.82 -68.44 64.36
CA LEU A 1006 20.18 -69.77 64.86
C LEU A 1006 19.68 -69.90 66.30
N THR A 1007 18.86 -70.87 66.58
CA THR A 1007 18.31 -71.12 67.91
C THR A 1007 18.99 -72.36 68.62
N VAL A 1008 19.58 -72.14 69.73
CA VAL A 1008 20.15 -73.25 70.49
C VAL A 1008 19.02 -73.81 71.38
N ARG A 1009 18.75 -75.09 71.35
CA ARG A 1009 17.67 -75.78 72.08
C ARG A 1009 18.22 -76.75 73.12
N PRO A 1010 17.52 -77.06 74.17
CA PRO A 1010 17.92 -78.13 75.07
C PRO A 1010 18.00 -79.49 74.33
N LEU A 1011 18.88 -80.38 74.75
CA LEU A 1011 18.98 -81.80 74.21
C LEU A 1011 17.68 -82.55 74.43
#